data_0f6fdd8bdacf4c9dfccb5e4b6926d498
#
_entry.id   0f6fdd8bdacf4c9dfccb5e4b6926d498
#
_cell.length_a   1.000
_cell.length_b   1.000
_cell.length_c   1.000
_cell.angle_alpha   90.00
_cell.angle_beta   90.00
_cell.angle_gamma   90.00
#
_symmetry.space_group_name_H-M   'P 1'
#
loop_
_entity.id
_entity.type
_entity.pdbx_description
1 polymer ?
#
loop_
_entity_poly.entity_id
_entity_poly.type
_entity_poly.pdbx_seq_one_letter_code
_entity_poly.pdbx_strand_id
1 'polypeptide(L)'
;MNHYLCTILFLALFQSFCIGREQIEVQHVTSDIVLDDSVDYHVLSSSDAISSGVKIDICSTESWLFFDNIKPDDFLSRFSSSVTINGEPLKADVNARVSLYRLGTVVTAHPADYCPLTTFTEHCMKGESDNYTLLYYYTNCPPDSAPANLVRSLRSDNSIRSFKLKRGYMATFATNADGMGYSRVYIADKSDLEIPELPMELDGKVSFVRVFRWHYTSKKGWAGSKWPEMPEGLKYAPEQANLTNSTWYYNWGSHPTINPLNAQKSYNQEYVPEKWGAGGMWNGVYTIEDACHLMGYNEPDHTEQSNVSVEKAIEEWPLMMKTGMRLGSPATTDFSWLYSFMNQCRQRNYRVDFVVVHAYWGGLSAAEWYNRLKAVYERTKRPIWIKEWNNGANWTKESWPSSQSEQYAKQLRDLTDIVNMLDTCSFIERYSIYNWVEDKRMIIDKTGKLTPAGEFYADNDAPYFYNPDNDVVMDWRFNEAPVLMYDSITSAGNLSLSWTDTNGEQVGHFCLYEDGNEILSTTASRALLDILPANDASYTVSSVPEDDSKSGLLSNSVKLSVSNNNAADWLFADEMVLREKWQPLLFRNPLSSSPLAFAGVATYRNKLPLTARLRRVTPKALDARLRTWEYQLNPSFYNPDTLAVMLMPAGRYTDGSMKMEAKTVEGVDEKWKSVAFDTSFEDIPVVVLSAQESSSDTAFAICVRNVTRYGFEVRLRYEGRLHKPNHTENLAYLAVSEGCGSICGRRIEAGYTNDASVGSSLTEMCQVVMKSEYAVPPMIFAQMVTENDTITSTLRLQRRGTSSFTIFKDREKSVAHELVKPEKVGWIAVGKPEDTGVNPIVASTQQSACLLLSGKNFDGYVAPERGKKYIGKKKGIKNESIKLFNY
;
A
#
# COMPACT_ATOMS: atom_id res chain seq x y z
N MET A 1 -20.16 -13.70 -37.26
CA MET A 1 -19.93 -12.23 -37.21
C MET A 1 -21.16 -11.45 -36.71
N ASN A 2 -22.22 -12.11 -36.26
CA ASN A 2 -23.43 -11.46 -35.66
C ASN A 2 -23.68 -11.74 -34.18
N HIS A 3 -22.81 -12.50 -33.48
CA HIS A 3 -22.94 -12.73 -32.04
C HIS A 3 -22.04 -11.81 -31.20
N TYR A 4 -20.97 -11.26 -31.77
CA TYR A 4 -20.05 -10.34 -31.07
C TYR A 4 -20.56 -8.90 -30.98
N LEU A 5 -21.50 -8.49 -31.86
CA LEU A 5 -22.07 -7.13 -31.79
C LEU A 5 -23.16 -6.97 -30.70
N CYS A 6 -23.84 -8.05 -30.30
CA CYS A 6 -24.83 -7.99 -29.23
C CYS A 6 -24.21 -7.90 -27.83
N THR A 7 -23.05 -8.52 -27.61
CA THR A 7 -22.41 -8.52 -26.29
C THR A 7 -21.75 -7.16 -25.96
N ILE A 8 -21.24 -6.46 -26.97
CA ILE A 8 -20.65 -5.12 -26.78
C ILE A 8 -21.76 -4.04 -26.62
N LEU A 9 -22.93 -4.24 -27.20
CA LEU A 9 -24.06 -3.31 -27.00
C LEU A 9 -24.74 -3.50 -25.64
N PHE A 10 -24.66 -4.69 -25.04
CA PHE A 10 -25.22 -4.94 -23.69
C PHE A 10 -24.32 -4.43 -22.55
N LEU A 11 -22.99 -4.43 -22.75
CA LEU A 11 -22.05 -3.82 -21.75
C LEU A 11 -22.05 -2.29 -21.79
N ALA A 12 -22.47 -1.67 -22.91
CA ALA A 12 -22.59 -0.20 -23.00
C ALA A 12 -23.93 0.36 -22.50
N LEU A 13 -24.91 -0.50 -22.20
CA LEU A 13 -26.24 -0.09 -21.69
C LEU A 13 -26.39 -0.28 -20.17
N PHE A 14 -25.41 -0.83 -19.48
CA PHE A 14 -25.38 -0.95 -18.01
C PHE A 14 -24.43 0.04 -17.32
N GLN A 15 -24.02 1.13 -17.95
CA GLN A 15 -23.77 2.34 -17.21
C GLN A 15 -25.15 2.82 -16.72
N SER A 16 -25.56 2.34 -15.54
CA SER A 16 -26.60 2.96 -14.76
C SER A 16 -26.39 4.46 -14.81
N PHE A 17 -27.34 5.18 -15.36
CA PHE A 17 -27.44 6.60 -15.09
C PHE A 17 -27.67 6.72 -13.58
N CYS A 18 -26.59 6.74 -12.78
CA CYS A 18 -26.61 7.47 -11.53
C CYS A 18 -26.84 8.92 -11.93
N ILE A 19 -28.10 9.30 -12.09
CA ILE A 19 -28.49 10.70 -12.01
C ILE A 19 -28.12 11.04 -10.57
N GLY A 20 -26.94 11.65 -10.39
CA GLY A 20 -26.54 12.20 -9.11
C GLY A 20 -27.68 13.10 -8.66
N ARG A 21 -28.15 12.93 -7.44
CA ARG A 21 -29.18 13.85 -6.88
C ARG A 21 -28.63 15.25 -6.98
N GLU A 22 -29.53 16.20 -7.27
CA GLU A 22 -29.18 17.60 -7.24
C GLU A 22 -28.75 17.97 -5.82
N GLN A 23 -27.60 18.60 -5.67
CA GLN A 23 -27.07 19.08 -4.40
C GLN A 23 -27.04 20.60 -4.41
N ILE A 24 -27.75 21.22 -3.48
CA ILE A 24 -27.72 22.65 -3.26
C ILE A 24 -26.75 22.98 -2.14
N GLU A 25 -25.70 23.72 -2.45
CA GLU A 25 -24.73 24.22 -1.47
C GLU A 25 -25.00 25.65 -1.09
N VAL A 26 -25.06 25.95 0.21
CA VAL A 26 -25.25 27.30 0.75
C VAL A 26 -24.28 27.55 1.89
N GLN A 27 -23.85 28.79 2.05
CA GLN A 27 -23.05 29.16 3.23
C GLN A 27 -23.91 29.11 4.50
N HIS A 28 -25.11 29.69 4.46
CA HIS A 28 -26.06 29.72 5.57
C HIS A 28 -27.48 29.57 5.04
N VAL A 29 -28.37 29.04 5.85
CA VAL A 29 -29.79 28.99 5.58
C VAL A 29 -30.43 30.30 6.11
N THR A 30 -30.89 31.14 5.20
CA THR A 30 -31.43 32.50 5.54
C THR A 30 -32.96 32.66 5.34
N SER A 31 -33.62 31.64 4.79
CA SER A 31 -35.06 31.56 4.60
C SER A 31 -35.57 30.15 4.85
N ASP A 32 -36.84 30.01 5.14
CA ASP A 32 -37.49 28.71 5.32
C ASP A 32 -37.29 27.80 4.10
N ILE A 33 -37.02 26.51 4.34
CA ILE A 33 -36.76 25.51 3.32
C ILE A 33 -37.66 24.30 3.59
N VAL A 34 -38.18 23.72 2.52
CA VAL A 34 -38.82 22.42 2.53
C VAL A 34 -37.99 21.47 1.67
N LEU A 35 -37.55 20.35 2.24
CA LEU A 35 -36.78 19.31 1.55
C LEU A 35 -37.75 18.18 1.17
N ASP A 36 -37.92 18.00 -0.12
CA ASP A 36 -38.72 16.93 -0.74
C ASP A 36 -37.80 15.90 -1.42
N ASP A 37 -38.33 15.00 -2.25
CA ASP A 37 -37.62 13.87 -2.85
C ASP A 37 -36.52 14.27 -3.86
N SER A 38 -36.40 15.52 -4.24
CA SER A 38 -35.61 15.92 -5.41
C SER A 38 -34.17 16.32 -5.10
N VAL A 39 -33.88 16.85 -3.89
CA VAL A 39 -32.65 17.61 -3.63
C VAL A 39 -32.01 17.23 -2.30
N ASP A 40 -30.67 17.19 -2.28
CA ASP A 40 -29.88 17.24 -1.06
C ASP A 40 -29.43 18.67 -0.77
N TYR A 41 -29.38 19.05 0.49
CA TYR A 41 -29.02 20.41 0.91
C TYR A 41 -27.75 20.39 1.77
N HIS A 42 -26.77 21.17 1.40
CA HIS A 42 -25.47 21.21 2.03
C HIS A 42 -25.12 22.57 2.58
N VAL A 43 -25.02 22.71 3.91
CA VAL A 43 -24.71 23.93 4.64
C VAL A 43 -23.24 23.93 5.03
N LEU A 44 -22.51 24.92 4.53
CA LEU A 44 -21.04 24.99 4.64
C LEU A 44 -20.57 25.74 5.88
N SER A 45 -21.33 26.69 6.40
CA SER A 45 -20.95 27.48 7.59
C SER A 45 -21.13 26.69 8.88
N SER A 46 -20.15 26.76 9.77
CA SER A 46 -20.18 26.10 11.08
C SER A 46 -20.67 26.99 12.23
N SER A 47 -20.62 28.34 12.06
CA SER A 47 -20.94 29.27 13.16
C SER A 47 -22.40 29.69 13.18
N ASP A 48 -22.95 30.01 12.03
CA ASP A 48 -24.28 30.58 11.81
C ASP A 48 -25.03 29.83 10.69
N ALA A 49 -24.98 28.51 10.75
CA ALA A 49 -25.51 27.63 9.71
C ALA A 49 -26.99 27.90 9.40
N ILE A 50 -27.81 28.22 10.40
CA ILE A 50 -29.22 28.55 10.26
C ILE A 50 -29.48 29.89 10.93
N SER A 51 -30.04 30.87 10.20
CA SER A 51 -30.40 32.17 10.73
C SER A 51 -31.53 32.06 11.76
N SER A 52 -31.55 32.99 12.74
CA SER A 52 -32.55 32.98 13.80
C SER A 52 -33.97 33.06 13.25
N GLY A 53 -34.84 32.19 13.68
CA GLY A 53 -36.24 32.12 13.25
C GLY A 53 -36.50 31.35 11.97
N VAL A 54 -35.47 30.97 11.25
CA VAL A 54 -35.59 30.17 10.03
C VAL A 54 -35.87 28.70 10.37
N LYS A 55 -36.70 28.05 9.56
CA LYS A 55 -37.11 26.65 9.68
C LYS A 55 -36.70 25.86 8.44
N ILE A 56 -36.33 24.60 8.68
CA ILE A 56 -36.09 23.61 7.64
C ILE A 56 -37.03 22.46 7.91
N ASP A 57 -37.91 22.13 6.98
CA ASP A 57 -38.78 20.96 7.09
C ASP A 57 -38.35 19.87 6.15
N ILE A 58 -37.96 18.70 6.69
CA ILE A 58 -37.59 17.54 5.91
C ILE A 58 -38.81 16.64 5.74
N CYS A 59 -39.39 16.66 4.54
CA CYS A 59 -40.63 15.95 4.20
C CYS A 59 -40.39 14.59 3.56
N SER A 60 -39.16 14.26 3.20
CA SER A 60 -38.81 13.03 2.51
C SER A 60 -37.64 12.29 3.17
N THR A 61 -37.72 10.95 3.17
CA THR A 61 -36.60 10.07 3.54
C THR A 61 -35.48 10.05 2.50
N GLU A 62 -35.75 10.57 1.29
CA GLU A 62 -34.80 10.62 0.18
C GLU A 62 -33.90 11.85 0.21
N SER A 63 -34.35 12.93 0.83
CA SER A 63 -33.59 14.17 0.93
C SER A 63 -32.70 14.20 2.17
N TRP A 64 -31.46 14.55 2.00
CA TRP A 64 -30.48 14.64 3.07
C TRP A 64 -30.01 16.08 3.28
N LEU A 65 -29.98 16.50 4.54
CA LEU A 65 -29.46 17.78 4.99
C LEU A 65 -28.08 17.58 5.63
N PHE A 66 -27.05 18.18 5.02
CA PHE A 66 -25.68 18.10 5.49
C PHE A 66 -25.24 19.41 6.15
N PHE A 67 -24.43 19.31 7.19
CA PHE A 67 -23.74 20.42 7.83
C PHE A 67 -22.25 20.13 7.90
N ASP A 68 -21.42 20.96 7.28
CA ASP A 68 -19.97 20.82 7.39
C ASP A 68 -19.46 21.26 8.75
N ASN A 69 -18.53 20.48 9.31
CA ASN A 69 -17.80 20.82 10.55
C ASN A 69 -18.69 21.19 11.76
N ILE A 70 -19.95 20.76 11.76
CA ILE A 70 -20.85 20.80 12.91
C ILE A 70 -21.09 19.35 13.32
N LYS A 71 -20.51 18.95 14.46
CA LYS A 71 -20.71 17.59 14.97
C LYS A 71 -22.19 17.34 15.33
N PRO A 72 -22.67 16.10 15.28
CA PRO A 72 -24.08 15.78 15.57
C PRO A 72 -24.59 16.28 16.93
N ASP A 73 -23.79 16.17 18.00
CA ASP A 73 -24.21 16.68 19.32
C ASP A 73 -24.31 18.21 19.34
N ASP A 74 -23.39 18.90 18.65
CA ASP A 74 -23.47 20.36 18.48
C ASP A 74 -24.68 20.77 17.64
N PHE A 75 -24.96 20.03 16.55
CA PHE A 75 -26.16 20.23 15.76
C PHE A 75 -27.42 20.06 16.62
N LEU A 76 -27.53 18.98 17.37
CA LEU A 76 -28.68 18.70 18.23
C LEU A 76 -28.88 19.80 19.29
N SER A 77 -27.81 20.32 19.87
CA SER A 77 -27.88 21.36 20.90
C SER A 77 -28.23 22.75 20.34
N ARG A 78 -27.76 23.07 19.14
CA ARG A 78 -27.83 24.43 18.57
C ARG A 78 -28.96 24.62 17.56
N PHE A 79 -29.21 23.62 16.72
CA PHE A 79 -30.02 23.76 15.51
C PHE A 79 -31.20 22.80 15.44
N SER A 80 -31.32 21.80 16.30
CA SER A 80 -32.43 20.85 16.24
C SER A 80 -33.82 21.49 16.33
N SER A 81 -33.94 22.60 17.07
CA SER A 81 -35.21 23.35 17.15
C SER A 81 -35.60 24.09 15.85
N SER A 82 -34.66 24.27 14.94
CA SER A 82 -34.88 24.87 13.62
C SER A 82 -35.22 23.84 12.55
N VAL A 83 -35.16 22.57 12.86
CA VAL A 83 -35.43 21.47 11.90
C VAL A 83 -36.70 20.74 12.33
N THR A 84 -37.61 20.52 11.39
CA THR A 84 -38.79 19.68 11.56
C THR A 84 -38.78 18.52 10.57
N ILE A 85 -39.53 17.48 10.91
CA ILE A 85 -39.76 16.32 10.06
C ILE A 85 -41.26 16.21 9.78
N ASN A 86 -41.65 16.48 8.55
CA ASN A 86 -43.08 16.57 8.18
C ASN A 86 -43.88 17.53 9.11
N GLY A 87 -43.29 18.66 9.43
CA GLY A 87 -43.88 19.68 10.32
C GLY A 87 -43.78 19.40 11.82
N GLU A 88 -43.35 18.22 12.23
CA GLU A 88 -43.17 17.84 13.64
C GLU A 88 -41.73 18.12 14.10
N PRO A 89 -41.48 18.48 15.37
CA PRO A 89 -40.15 18.69 15.89
C PRO A 89 -39.24 17.50 15.67
N LEU A 90 -37.96 17.74 15.25
CA LEU A 90 -36.94 16.74 15.11
C LEU A 90 -36.71 16.01 16.43
N LYS A 91 -36.74 14.66 16.38
CA LYS A 91 -36.40 13.76 17.48
C LYS A 91 -35.46 12.69 16.95
N ALA A 92 -34.17 12.78 17.30
CA ALA A 92 -33.17 11.80 16.88
C ALA A 92 -33.58 10.36 17.30
N ASP A 93 -33.38 9.40 16.41
CA ASP A 93 -33.77 7.98 16.53
C ASP A 93 -35.28 7.71 16.72
N VAL A 94 -36.12 8.73 16.53
CA VAL A 94 -37.59 8.58 16.59
C VAL A 94 -38.25 8.93 15.27
N ASN A 95 -38.03 10.13 14.74
CA ASN A 95 -38.54 10.56 13.43
C ASN A 95 -37.42 11.04 12.49
N ALA A 96 -36.20 11.15 12.99
CA ALA A 96 -35.02 11.56 12.21
C ALA A 96 -33.84 10.68 12.51
N ARG A 97 -33.03 10.40 11.51
CA ARG A 97 -31.66 9.94 11.65
C ARG A 97 -30.75 11.15 11.69
N VAL A 98 -29.97 11.28 12.78
CA VAL A 98 -28.87 12.25 12.93
C VAL A 98 -27.59 11.45 13.05
N SER A 99 -26.68 11.62 12.12
CA SER A 99 -25.46 10.83 12.05
C SER A 99 -24.25 11.68 11.73
N LEU A 100 -23.10 11.24 12.18
CA LEU A 100 -21.83 11.82 11.78
C LEU A 100 -21.62 11.63 10.26
N TYR A 101 -21.14 12.68 9.60
CA TYR A 101 -20.69 12.66 8.21
C TYR A 101 -19.30 13.29 8.13
N ARG A 102 -18.26 12.48 8.21
CA ARG A 102 -16.86 12.92 8.43
C ARG A 102 -16.76 13.76 9.71
N LEU A 103 -16.45 15.04 9.62
CA LEU A 103 -16.42 15.98 10.76
C LEU A 103 -17.73 16.78 10.91
N GLY A 104 -18.69 16.52 10.08
CA GLY A 104 -20.00 17.19 10.04
C GLY A 104 -21.15 16.26 10.42
N THR A 105 -22.35 16.70 10.09
CA THR A 105 -23.60 16.00 10.40
C THR A 105 -24.42 15.79 9.14
N VAL A 106 -25.08 14.65 9.04
CA VAL A 106 -26.18 14.42 8.12
C VAL A 106 -27.46 14.20 8.89
N VAL A 107 -28.55 14.84 8.42
CA VAL A 107 -29.90 14.69 8.97
C VAL A 107 -30.84 14.24 7.86
N THR A 108 -31.64 13.23 8.12
CA THR A 108 -32.68 12.76 7.19
C THR A 108 -33.93 12.32 7.95
N ALA A 109 -35.10 12.42 7.32
CA ALA A 109 -36.30 11.84 7.89
C ALA A 109 -36.15 10.33 8.03
N HIS A 110 -36.56 9.77 9.16
CA HIS A 110 -36.47 8.35 9.46
C HIS A 110 -37.61 7.92 10.38
N PRO A 111 -38.79 7.67 9.84
CA PRO A 111 -39.92 7.17 10.64
C PRO A 111 -39.60 5.78 11.23
N ALA A 112 -40.27 5.43 12.31
CA ALA A 112 -39.99 4.20 13.06
C ALA A 112 -40.20 2.91 12.25
N ASP A 113 -41.04 2.95 11.22
CA ASP A 113 -41.34 1.86 10.28
C ASP A 113 -40.57 1.94 8.96
N TYR A 114 -39.54 2.78 8.89
CA TYR A 114 -38.75 2.92 7.67
C TYR A 114 -38.05 1.63 7.29
N CYS A 115 -38.25 1.23 6.04
CA CYS A 115 -37.71 0.02 5.47
C CYS A 115 -36.64 0.37 4.40
N PRO A 116 -35.36 0.38 4.74
CA PRO A 116 -34.31 0.74 3.78
C PRO A 116 -34.00 -0.32 2.73
N LEU A 117 -34.46 -1.55 2.92
CA LEU A 117 -34.26 -2.65 1.98
C LEU A 117 -35.60 -3.17 1.49
N THR A 118 -35.72 -3.32 0.17
CA THR A 118 -36.84 -4.03 -0.50
C THR A 118 -36.26 -5.13 -1.38
N THR A 119 -36.69 -6.36 -1.21
CA THR A 119 -36.33 -7.51 -2.05
C THR A 119 -37.45 -7.92 -2.96
N PHE A 120 -37.13 -8.64 -4.04
CA PHE A 120 -38.09 -9.10 -5.04
C PHE A 120 -37.82 -10.54 -5.43
N THR A 121 -38.90 -11.28 -5.74
CA THR A 121 -38.84 -12.71 -6.09
C THR A 121 -38.50 -12.97 -7.55
N GLU A 122 -38.43 -11.95 -8.38
CA GLU A 122 -37.98 -12.00 -9.78
C GLU A 122 -36.82 -11.04 -10.03
N HIS A 123 -36.07 -11.25 -11.13
CA HIS A 123 -35.05 -10.33 -11.57
C HIS A 123 -35.62 -8.96 -11.96
N CYS A 124 -34.76 -7.94 -12.01
CA CYS A 124 -35.10 -6.58 -12.41
C CYS A 124 -36.22 -5.95 -11.56
N MET A 125 -36.20 -6.21 -10.23
CA MET A 125 -37.14 -5.66 -9.25
C MET A 125 -38.63 -5.95 -9.60
N LYS A 126 -38.89 -7.16 -10.02
CA LYS A 126 -40.25 -7.67 -10.34
C LYS A 126 -40.70 -8.77 -9.37
N GLY A 127 -41.98 -9.21 -9.55
CA GLY A 127 -42.56 -10.23 -8.70
C GLY A 127 -43.05 -9.68 -7.37
N GLU A 128 -43.22 -10.59 -6.40
CA GLU A 128 -43.60 -10.21 -5.03
C GLU A 128 -42.42 -9.48 -4.34
N SER A 129 -42.75 -8.52 -3.47
CA SER A 129 -41.77 -7.75 -2.74
C SER A 129 -41.94 -7.86 -1.23
N ASP A 130 -40.83 -7.87 -0.51
CA ASP A 130 -40.76 -7.77 0.94
C ASP A 130 -39.90 -6.59 1.36
N ASN A 131 -40.27 -5.95 2.47
CA ASN A 131 -39.60 -4.81 3.05
C ASN A 131 -38.95 -5.16 4.39
N TYR A 132 -37.75 -4.62 4.65
CA TYR A 132 -36.95 -4.95 5.82
C TYR A 132 -36.53 -3.70 6.58
N THR A 133 -36.82 -3.69 7.87
CA THR A 133 -36.38 -2.66 8.81
C THR A 133 -35.04 -3.03 9.46
N LEU A 134 -34.45 -2.07 10.20
CA LEU A 134 -33.21 -2.27 10.93
C LEU A 134 -33.35 -3.27 12.10
N LEU A 135 -32.21 -3.77 12.58
CA LEU A 135 -32.01 -4.57 13.81
C LEU A 135 -32.44 -6.01 13.74
N TYR A 136 -33.40 -6.38 12.91
CA TYR A 136 -33.97 -7.72 12.92
C TYR A 136 -33.13 -8.73 12.13
N TYR A 137 -33.18 -9.97 12.60
CA TYR A 137 -32.76 -11.15 11.88
C TYR A 137 -33.94 -11.69 11.10
N TYR A 138 -33.96 -11.48 9.81
CA TYR A 138 -35.01 -12.04 8.94
C TYR A 138 -34.59 -13.42 8.48
N THR A 139 -35.18 -14.45 9.09
CA THR A 139 -34.85 -15.85 8.87
C THR A 139 -35.92 -16.75 9.46
N ASN A 140 -36.06 -17.99 8.94
CA ASN A 140 -36.97 -19.00 9.44
C ASN A 140 -36.32 -20.00 10.40
N CYS A 141 -34.97 -20.00 10.52
CA CYS A 141 -34.23 -20.79 11.48
C CYS A 141 -33.06 -19.96 12.03
N PRO A 142 -33.33 -19.12 13.02
CA PRO A 142 -32.33 -18.17 13.52
C PRO A 142 -31.15 -18.87 14.20
N PRO A 143 -29.96 -18.23 14.26
CA PRO A 143 -28.86 -18.71 15.10
C PRO A 143 -29.29 -18.75 16.57
N ASP A 144 -28.84 -19.76 17.31
CA ASP A 144 -29.15 -19.94 18.74
C ASP A 144 -28.82 -18.72 19.58
N SER A 145 -27.84 -17.92 19.14
CA SER A 145 -27.35 -16.68 19.79
C SER A 145 -28.20 -15.46 19.49
N ALA A 146 -29.11 -15.51 18.48
CA ALA A 146 -29.97 -14.37 18.15
C ALA A 146 -31.07 -14.17 19.20
N PRO A 147 -31.24 -12.93 19.73
CA PRO A 147 -32.33 -12.66 20.67
C PRO A 147 -33.67 -12.89 20.01
N ALA A 148 -34.55 -13.69 20.65
CA ALA A 148 -35.84 -14.08 20.08
C ALA A 148 -36.74 -12.90 19.71
N ASN A 149 -36.66 -11.78 20.44
CA ASN A 149 -37.42 -10.56 20.13
C ASN A 149 -36.91 -9.82 18.89
N LEU A 150 -35.69 -10.13 18.41
CA LEU A 150 -35.12 -9.55 17.19
C LEU A 150 -35.25 -10.45 15.97
N VAL A 151 -35.88 -11.61 16.09
CA VAL A 151 -36.11 -12.52 14.96
C VAL A 151 -37.43 -12.19 14.28
N ARG A 152 -37.41 -12.17 12.95
CA ARG A 152 -38.61 -12.03 12.08
C ARG A 152 -38.59 -13.12 11.01
N SER A 153 -39.74 -13.61 10.61
CA SER A 153 -39.84 -14.55 9.52
C SER A 153 -39.41 -13.95 8.20
N LEU A 154 -38.63 -14.68 7.43
CA LEU A 154 -38.28 -14.37 6.04
C LEU A 154 -39.34 -14.97 5.13
N ARG A 155 -40.24 -14.16 4.59
CA ARG A 155 -41.34 -14.63 3.72
C ARG A 155 -40.81 -15.12 2.37
N SER A 156 -39.86 -14.38 1.81
CA SER A 156 -39.21 -14.66 0.52
C SER A 156 -38.05 -15.65 0.64
N ASP A 157 -38.11 -16.60 1.60
CA ASP A 157 -37.10 -17.63 1.80
C ASP A 157 -36.86 -18.44 0.52
N ASN A 158 -35.59 -18.55 0.11
CA ASN A 158 -35.17 -19.23 -1.12
C ASN A 158 -35.81 -18.69 -2.41
N SER A 159 -36.29 -17.45 -2.41
CA SER A 159 -36.92 -16.85 -3.59
C SER A 159 -36.43 -15.45 -3.98
N ILE A 160 -35.59 -14.81 -3.18
CA ILE A 160 -35.05 -13.47 -3.48
C ILE A 160 -34.11 -13.55 -4.69
N ARG A 161 -34.38 -12.70 -5.72
CA ARG A 161 -33.60 -12.63 -6.97
C ARG A 161 -33.05 -11.24 -7.29
N SER A 162 -33.66 -10.19 -6.76
CA SER A 162 -33.19 -8.80 -6.92
C SER A 162 -33.58 -7.96 -5.70
N PHE A 163 -32.96 -6.81 -5.52
CA PHE A 163 -33.28 -5.93 -4.40
C PHE A 163 -32.93 -4.47 -4.67
N LYS A 164 -33.50 -3.58 -3.84
CA LYS A 164 -33.16 -2.16 -3.71
C LYS A 164 -32.76 -1.88 -2.27
N LEU A 165 -31.60 -1.26 -2.07
CA LEU A 165 -31.09 -0.82 -0.79
C LEU A 165 -30.89 0.69 -0.82
N LYS A 166 -31.50 1.40 0.13
CA LYS A 166 -31.41 2.83 0.25
C LYS A 166 -30.01 3.28 0.68
N ARG A 167 -29.53 4.43 0.18
CA ARG A 167 -28.24 4.99 0.58
C ARG A 167 -28.16 5.20 2.09
N GLY A 168 -27.00 4.98 2.65
CA GLY A 168 -26.76 5.05 4.09
C GLY A 168 -27.11 3.77 4.84
N TYR A 169 -27.26 2.66 4.12
CA TYR A 169 -27.53 1.37 4.72
C TYR A 169 -26.65 0.27 4.14
N MET A 170 -26.50 -0.77 4.94
CA MET A 170 -25.81 -2.00 4.61
C MET A 170 -26.77 -3.16 4.77
N ALA A 171 -26.75 -4.12 3.85
CA ALA A 171 -27.52 -5.35 3.94
C ALA A 171 -26.63 -6.56 3.77
N THR A 172 -26.84 -7.58 4.59
CA THR A 172 -26.18 -8.89 4.49
C THR A 172 -27.17 -9.95 4.09
N PHE A 173 -26.82 -10.70 3.05
CA PHE A 173 -27.57 -11.87 2.58
C PHE A 173 -26.73 -13.12 2.81
N ALA A 174 -27.36 -14.24 3.21
CA ALA A 174 -26.73 -15.54 3.31
C ALA A 174 -27.65 -16.66 2.86
N THR A 175 -27.07 -17.77 2.39
CA THR A 175 -27.80 -18.91 1.87
C THR A 175 -28.37 -19.81 2.98
N ASN A 176 -27.72 -19.85 4.14
CA ASN A 176 -28.21 -20.63 5.27
C ASN A 176 -29.00 -19.72 6.22
N ALA A 177 -30.08 -20.25 6.78
CA ALA A 177 -30.98 -19.53 7.66
C ALA A 177 -30.33 -19.01 8.96
N ASP A 178 -29.20 -19.59 9.38
CA ASP A 178 -28.42 -19.13 10.52
C ASP A 178 -27.35 -18.08 10.17
N GLY A 179 -27.33 -17.57 8.94
CA GLY A 179 -26.37 -16.57 8.46
C GLY A 179 -25.06 -17.17 7.92
N MET A 180 -24.93 -18.48 7.90
CA MET A 180 -23.81 -19.22 7.31
C MET A 180 -24.04 -19.49 5.82
N GLY A 181 -23.23 -20.35 5.25
CA GLY A 181 -23.22 -20.63 3.83
C GLY A 181 -22.54 -19.51 3.04
N TYR A 182 -22.92 -19.33 1.78
CA TYR A 182 -22.43 -18.16 1.03
C TYR A 182 -23.06 -16.90 1.60
N SER A 183 -22.25 -15.98 2.02
CA SER A 183 -22.67 -14.73 2.67
C SER A 183 -22.02 -13.54 2.00
N ARG A 184 -22.79 -12.49 1.71
CA ARG A 184 -22.31 -11.27 1.08
C ARG A 184 -22.92 -10.03 1.72
N VAL A 185 -22.07 -9.01 1.91
CA VAL A 185 -22.44 -7.66 2.36
C VAL A 185 -22.62 -6.78 1.14
N TYR A 186 -23.68 -5.98 1.14
CA TYR A 186 -23.93 -4.91 0.16
C TYR A 186 -24.07 -3.59 0.89
N ILE A 187 -23.44 -2.56 0.36
CA ILE A 187 -23.40 -1.23 0.97
C ILE A 187 -23.90 -0.21 -0.04
N ALA A 188 -24.99 0.49 0.30
CA ALA A 188 -25.48 1.64 -0.43
C ALA A 188 -24.87 2.91 0.18
N ASP A 189 -23.71 3.30 -0.32
CA ASP A 189 -22.92 4.39 0.24
C ASP A 189 -23.46 5.77 -0.15
N LYS A 190 -23.18 6.25 -1.35
CA LYS A 190 -23.49 7.61 -1.82
C LYS A 190 -24.82 7.72 -2.57
N SER A 191 -25.32 6.59 -3.02
CA SER A 191 -26.57 6.46 -3.78
C SER A 191 -27.29 5.19 -3.38
N ASP A 192 -28.58 5.10 -3.72
CA ASP A 192 -29.32 3.87 -3.64
C ASP A 192 -28.64 2.80 -4.48
N LEU A 193 -28.61 1.58 -3.96
CA LEU A 193 -28.07 0.41 -4.64
C LEU A 193 -29.22 -0.44 -5.18
N GLU A 194 -29.27 -0.57 -6.49
CA GLU A 194 -30.20 -1.47 -7.18
C GLU A 194 -29.44 -2.66 -7.75
N ILE A 195 -29.75 -3.85 -7.30
CA ILE A 195 -29.18 -5.10 -7.82
C ILE A 195 -30.27 -5.83 -8.59
N PRO A 196 -30.25 -5.72 -9.94
CA PRO A 196 -31.29 -6.31 -10.78
C PRO A 196 -31.23 -7.85 -10.83
N GLU A 197 -30.08 -8.42 -10.51
CA GLU A 197 -29.85 -9.85 -10.52
C GLU A 197 -28.81 -10.21 -9.44
N LEU A 198 -29.20 -11.04 -8.49
CA LEU A 198 -28.27 -11.57 -7.50
C LEU A 198 -27.24 -12.50 -8.15
N PRO A 199 -26.02 -12.58 -7.63
CA PRO A 199 -25.06 -13.57 -8.11
C PRO A 199 -25.61 -15.00 -7.92
N MET A 200 -25.19 -15.91 -8.78
CA MET A 200 -25.67 -17.29 -8.85
C MET A 200 -25.65 -18.02 -7.48
N GLU A 201 -24.73 -17.65 -6.61
CA GLU A 201 -24.59 -18.19 -5.27
C GLU A 201 -25.76 -17.80 -4.36
N LEU A 202 -26.38 -16.64 -4.59
CA LEU A 202 -27.50 -16.11 -3.81
C LEU A 202 -28.84 -16.17 -4.55
N ASP A 203 -28.84 -16.20 -5.88
CA ASP A 203 -30.06 -16.11 -6.70
C ASP A 203 -31.05 -17.23 -6.37
N GLY A 204 -32.18 -16.85 -5.77
CA GLY A 204 -33.20 -17.79 -5.31
C GLY A 204 -32.79 -18.73 -4.17
N LYS A 205 -31.71 -18.39 -3.41
CA LYS A 205 -31.15 -19.25 -2.35
C LYS A 205 -30.97 -18.52 -1.01
N VAL A 206 -31.42 -17.30 -0.89
CA VAL A 206 -31.27 -16.50 0.32
C VAL A 206 -32.26 -16.98 1.39
N SER A 207 -31.71 -17.35 2.56
CA SER A 207 -32.48 -17.75 3.76
C SER A 207 -32.18 -16.90 4.99
N PHE A 208 -31.32 -15.89 4.85
CA PHE A 208 -30.97 -14.95 5.91
C PHE A 208 -30.80 -13.57 5.34
N VAL A 209 -31.41 -12.57 5.97
CA VAL A 209 -31.25 -11.14 5.65
C VAL A 209 -31.10 -10.35 6.94
N ARG A 210 -30.17 -9.41 6.94
CA ARG A 210 -30.01 -8.44 8.02
C ARG A 210 -29.66 -7.06 7.46
N VAL A 211 -30.22 -5.99 8.05
CA VAL A 211 -30.04 -4.60 7.58
C VAL A 211 -29.48 -3.74 8.70
N PHE A 212 -28.52 -2.90 8.36
CA PHE A 212 -27.78 -2.04 9.29
C PHE A 212 -27.75 -0.60 8.78
N ARG A 213 -27.62 0.37 9.70
CA ARG A 213 -27.18 1.73 9.34
C ARG A 213 -25.74 1.68 8.89
N TRP A 214 -25.42 2.38 7.81
CA TRP A 214 -24.05 2.59 7.40
C TRP A 214 -23.51 3.89 8.01
N HIS A 215 -22.24 3.90 8.44
CA HIS A 215 -21.63 5.05 9.09
C HIS A 215 -20.66 5.77 8.16
N TYR A 216 -20.71 7.10 8.12
CA TYR A 216 -19.87 7.95 7.27
C TYR A 216 -18.66 8.51 8.03
N THR A 217 -17.93 7.67 8.69
CA THR A 217 -16.74 8.05 9.44
C THR A 217 -15.52 8.29 8.55
N SER A 218 -14.52 8.98 9.06
CA SER A 218 -13.22 9.08 8.40
C SER A 218 -12.35 7.87 8.77
N LYS A 219 -11.19 7.75 8.14
CA LYS A 219 -10.20 6.72 8.49
C LYS A 219 -9.72 6.83 9.94
N LYS A 220 -9.72 8.04 10.51
CA LYS A 220 -9.14 8.39 11.81
C LYS A 220 -10.02 7.95 12.97
N GLY A 221 -9.48 7.14 13.87
CA GLY A 221 -10.15 6.62 15.05
C GLY A 221 -9.31 6.71 16.34
N TRP A 222 -9.90 6.21 17.41
CA TRP A 222 -9.33 6.20 18.74
C TRP A 222 -9.37 4.79 19.36
N ALA A 223 -8.22 4.33 19.86
CA ALA A 223 -8.11 3.09 20.62
C ALA A 223 -8.10 3.43 22.12
N GLY A 224 -9.16 3.11 22.85
CA GLY A 224 -9.21 3.47 24.26
C GLY A 224 -10.40 2.91 25.02
N SER A 225 -10.26 2.84 26.34
CA SER A 225 -11.31 2.46 27.29
C SER A 225 -11.43 3.54 28.36
N LYS A 226 -11.88 3.15 29.54
CA LYS A 226 -11.87 4.04 30.72
C LYS A 226 -10.44 4.19 31.24
N TRP A 227 -9.97 5.44 31.37
CA TRP A 227 -8.68 5.76 31.96
C TRP A 227 -8.85 6.63 33.21
N PRO A 228 -8.85 6.03 34.40
CA PRO A 228 -9.20 6.74 35.64
C PRO A 228 -8.30 7.92 36.02
N GLU A 229 -7.03 7.88 35.58
CA GLU A 229 -6.01 8.89 35.85
C GLU A 229 -6.19 10.17 35.06
N MET A 230 -7.03 10.14 33.97
CA MET A 230 -7.33 11.33 33.22
C MET A 230 -8.25 12.29 33.95
N PRO A 231 -8.18 13.60 33.64
CA PRO A 231 -9.11 14.60 34.20
C PRO A 231 -10.57 14.24 33.93
N GLU A 232 -11.49 14.77 34.77
CA GLU A 232 -12.93 14.68 34.46
C GLU A 232 -13.25 15.23 33.12
N GLY A 233 -14.13 14.54 32.39
CA GLY A 233 -14.48 14.88 31.01
C GLY A 233 -13.51 14.30 29.94
N LEU A 234 -12.46 13.56 30.36
CA LEU A 234 -11.55 12.83 29.46
C LEU A 234 -11.25 11.41 29.94
N LYS A 235 -12.01 10.87 30.88
CA LYS A 235 -11.79 9.53 31.45
C LYS A 235 -12.22 8.41 30.52
N TYR A 236 -13.10 8.65 29.58
CA TYR A 236 -13.69 7.63 28.71
C TYR A 236 -13.30 7.82 27.26
N ALA A 237 -13.28 6.73 26.50
CA ALA A 237 -12.88 6.74 25.12
C ALA A 237 -13.66 7.72 24.22
N PRO A 238 -14.99 7.86 24.34
CA PRO A 238 -15.74 8.87 23.53
C PRO A 238 -15.27 10.30 23.77
N GLU A 239 -14.94 10.65 25.02
CA GLU A 239 -14.45 11.96 25.40
C GLU A 239 -13.08 12.26 24.77
N GLN A 240 -12.18 11.27 24.82
CA GLN A 240 -10.85 11.35 24.20
C GLN A 240 -10.93 11.38 22.67
N ALA A 241 -11.78 10.55 22.09
CA ALA A 241 -12.05 10.54 20.66
C ALA A 241 -12.63 11.89 20.20
N ASN A 242 -13.49 12.51 20.98
CA ASN A 242 -14.04 13.83 20.68
C ASN A 242 -12.96 14.93 20.73
N LEU A 243 -12.05 14.89 21.70
CA LEU A 243 -10.92 15.82 21.81
C LEU A 243 -9.97 15.72 20.60
N THR A 244 -9.75 14.52 20.09
CA THR A 244 -8.86 14.26 18.93
C THR A 244 -9.57 14.34 17.59
N ASN A 245 -10.85 14.71 17.55
CA ASN A 245 -11.68 14.66 16.34
C ASN A 245 -11.65 13.30 15.63
N SER A 246 -11.52 12.20 16.41
CA SER A 246 -11.65 10.83 15.93
C SER A 246 -13.13 10.52 15.70
N THR A 247 -13.44 9.91 14.57
CA THR A 247 -14.83 9.71 14.11
C THR A 247 -15.37 8.33 14.45
N TRP A 248 -14.51 7.45 14.93
CA TRP A 248 -14.85 6.14 15.45
C TRP A 248 -13.92 5.76 16.59
N TYR A 249 -14.36 4.83 17.42
CA TYR A 249 -13.55 4.29 18.51
C TYR A 249 -13.96 2.86 18.85
N TYR A 250 -13.11 2.19 19.60
CA TYR A 250 -13.39 0.91 20.23
C TYR A 250 -12.72 0.85 21.61
N ASN A 251 -13.08 -0.16 22.43
CA ASN A 251 -12.63 -0.27 23.81
C ASN A 251 -12.30 -1.71 24.22
N TRP A 252 -11.92 -2.57 23.28
CA TRP A 252 -11.68 -4.02 23.49
C TRP A 252 -12.89 -4.81 23.99
N GLY A 253 -14.07 -4.26 23.91
CA GLY A 253 -15.31 -4.85 24.41
C GLY A 253 -16.41 -4.95 23.37
N SER A 254 -17.50 -5.62 23.77
CA SER A 254 -18.69 -5.76 22.93
C SER A 254 -19.62 -4.55 23.04
N HIS A 255 -19.43 -3.66 24.03
CA HIS A 255 -20.29 -2.50 24.25
C HIS A 255 -19.46 -1.27 24.55
N PRO A 256 -19.96 -0.06 24.22
CA PRO A 256 -19.29 1.19 24.54
C PRO A 256 -19.20 1.38 26.05
N THR A 257 -18.03 1.83 26.53
CA THR A 257 -17.85 2.28 27.90
C THR A 257 -18.11 3.78 27.96
N ILE A 258 -19.26 4.16 28.43
CA ILE A 258 -19.70 5.57 28.54
C ILE A 258 -19.58 6.10 29.95
N ASN A 259 -19.48 7.41 30.07
CA ASN A 259 -19.49 8.09 31.36
C ASN A 259 -20.87 7.94 32.02
N PRO A 260 -20.99 7.32 33.22
CA PRO A 260 -22.27 7.17 33.90
C PRO A 260 -22.94 8.50 34.29
N LEU A 261 -22.14 9.58 34.41
CA LEU A 261 -22.63 10.93 34.72
C LEU A 261 -23.21 11.62 33.47
N ASN A 262 -22.82 11.16 32.26
CA ASN A 262 -23.29 11.65 30.99
C ASN A 262 -23.92 10.50 30.19
N ALA A 263 -24.93 9.85 30.75
CA ALA A 263 -25.57 8.68 30.14
C ALA A 263 -26.35 8.99 28.82
N GLN A 264 -26.25 10.23 28.30
CA GLN A 264 -26.80 10.56 27.01
C GLN A 264 -25.95 9.95 25.89
N LYS A 265 -26.62 9.38 24.90
CA LYS A 265 -26.00 8.87 23.68
C LYS A 265 -25.28 10.02 22.97
N SER A 266 -23.98 9.86 22.68
CA SER A 266 -23.25 10.73 21.76
C SER A 266 -23.41 10.21 20.34
N TYR A 267 -23.62 11.09 19.39
CA TYR A 267 -23.72 10.79 17.96
C TYR A 267 -22.43 11.14 17.20
N ASN A 268 -21.41 11.63 17.90
CA ASN A 268 -20.18 12.15 17.29
C ASN A 268 -19.22 11.07 16.81
N GLN A 269 -19.38 9.83 17.24
CA GLN A 269 -18.49 8.74 16.87
C GLN A 269 -19.26 7.46 16.64
N GLU A 270 -18.75 6.63 15.73
CA GLU A 270 -19.16 5.22 15.61
C GLU A 270 -18.41 4.39 16.66
N TYR A 271 -19.14 3.59 17.43
CA TYR A 271 -18.54 2.55 18.26
C TYR A 271 -18.41 1.25 17.45
N VAL A 272 -17.22 0.65 17.45
CA VAL A 272 -16.97 -0.64 16.78
C VAL A 272 -16.74 -1.71 17.84
N PRO A 273 -17.65 -2.69 17.98
CA PRO A 273 -17.49 -3.79 18.94
C PRO A 273 -16.34 -4.72 18.54
N GLU A 274 -15.77 -5.36 19.54
CA GLU A 274 -14.72 -6.35 19.41
C GLU A 274 -15.06 -7.60 20.22
N LYS A 275 -14.81 -8.77 19.64
CA LYS A 275 -14.71 -10.04 20.35
C LYS A 275 -13.25 -10.23 20.78
N TRP A 276 -12.93 -9.84 22.01
CA TRP A 276 -11.56 -9.78 22.51
C TRP A 276 -10.81 -11.12 22.50
N GLY A 277 -11.46 -12.23 22.84
CA GLY A 277 -10.84 -13.55 22.91
C GLY A 277 -11.85 -14.68 22.74
N ALA A 278 -11.40 -15.93 22.77
CA ALA A 278 -12.23 -17.12 22.66
C ALA A 278 -13.14 -17.30 23.88
N GLY A 279 -14.25 -18.05 23.73
CA GLY A 279 -15.22 -18.28 24.78
C GLY A 279 -16.03 -17.04 25.15
N GLY A 280 -16.70 -16.95 26.25
CA GLY A 280 -17.52 -15.87 26.81
C GLY A 280 -17.76 -14.56 26.04
N MET A 281 -18.57 -13.66 26.50
CA MET A 281 -18.86 -12.33 25.94
C MET A 281 -19.52 -12.26 24.54
N TRP A 282 -20.16 -13.30 24.07
CA TRP A 282 -21.02 -13.23 22.89
C TRP A 282 -22.37 -12.58 23.19
N ASN A 283 -22.82 -12.67 24.46
CA ASN A 283 -24.06 -12.05 24.89
C ASN A 283 -23.98 -10.53 24.78
N GLY A 284 -24.76 -9.95 23.89
CA GLY A 284 -24.83 -8.52 23.64
C GLY A 284 -24.20 -8.03 22.35
N VAL A 285 -23.25 -8.75 21.72
CA VAL A 285 -22.77 -8.39 20.38
C VAL A 285 -23.93 -8.38 19.37
N TYR A 286 -24.88 -9.28 19.52
CA TYR A 286 -26.07 -9.39 18.67
C TYR A 286 -27.11 -8.29 18.88
N THR A 287 -27.05 -7.55 20.00
CA THR A 287 -28.02 -6.52 20.42
C THR A 287 -27.50 -5.09 20.29
N ILE A 288 -26.28 -4.88 19.78
CA ILE A 288 -25.75 -3.52 19.58
C ILE A 288 -26.50 -2.87 18.41
N GLU A 289 -27.33 -1.91 18.73
CA GLU A 289 -28.32 -1.36 17.82
C GLU A 289 -27.69 -0.59 16.64
N ASP A 290 -26.53 0.01 16.83
CA ASP A 290 -25.95 0.93 15.88
C ASP A 290 -24.59 0.47 15.35
N ALA A 291 -24.24 -0.83 15.49
CA ALA A 291 -23.01 -1.38 14.98
C ALA A 291 -23.25 -2.18 13.68
N CYS A 292 -22.52 -1.82 12.62
CA CYS A 292 -22.49 -2.56 11.36
C CYS A 292 -21.17 -3.32 11.15
N HIS A 293 -20.15 -3.06 11.96
CA HIS A 293 -18.85 -3.72 11.93
C HIS A 293 -18.60 -4.52 13.21
N LEU A 294 -17.82 -5.60 13.09
CA LEU A 294 -17.38 -6.41 14.23
C LEU A 294 -15.94 -6.84 14.02
N MET A 295 -15.05 -6.56 15.00
CA MET A 295 -13.65 -6.99 14.96
C MET A 295 -13.46 -8.31 15.71
N GLY A 296 -12.52 -9.13 15.22
CA GLY A 296 -12.12 -10.38 15.84
C GLY A 296 -11.20 -10.19 17.05
N TYR A 297 -10.52 -11.26 17.44
CA TYR A 297 -9.75 -11.35 18.69
C TYR A 297 -8.56 -10.38 18.77
N ASN A 298 -8.25 -9.94 19.98
CA ASN A 298 -7.12 -9.07 20.27
C ASN A 298 -5.82 -9.86 20.44
N GLU A 299 -4.85 -9.64 19.57
CA GLU A 299 -3.51 -10.27 19.59
C GLU A 299 -3.55 -11.77 19.93
N PRO A 300 -4.26 -12.58 19.12
CA PRO A 300 -4.40 -14.00 19.39
C PRO A 300 -3.06 -14.75 19.30
N ASP A 301 -2.10 -14.17 18.63
CA ASP A 301 -0.71 -14.61 18.45
C ASP A 301 0.17 -14.32 19.67
N HIS A 302 -0.35 -13.63 20.70
CA HIS A 302 0.40 -13.25 21.90
C HIS A 302 -0.09 -13.96 23.16
N THR A 303 0.82 -14.64 23.89
CA THR A 303 0.48 -15.45 25.05
C THR A 303 -0.07 -14.66 26.25
N GLU A 304 0.27 -13.37 26.35
CA GLU A 304 -0.20 -12.46 27.40
C GLU A 304 -1.47 -11.69 27.01
N GLN A 305 -1.98 -11.92 25.81
CA GLN A 305 -3.20 -11.30 25.28
C GLN A 305 -4.30 -12.37 25.14
N SER A 306 -5.09 -12.34 24.10
CA SER A 306 -6.18 -13.31 23.96
C SER A 306 -5.72 -14.76 23.80
N ASN A 307 -4.50 -14.97 23.31
CA ASN A 307 -3.84 -16.27 23.21
C ASN A 307 -4.75 -17.36 22.57
N VAL A 308 -5.23 -17.09 21.38
CA VAL A 308 -6.15 -17.96 20.65
C VAL A 308 -5.43 -18.61 19.47
N SER A 309 -5.42 -19.93 19.40
CA SER A 309 -4.86 -20.61 18.24
C SER A 309 -5.70 -20.37 16.99
N VAL A 310 -5.10 -20.50 15.79
CA VAL A 310 -5.80 -20.37 14.53
C VAL A 310 -6.99 -21.34 14.45
N GLU A 311 -6.78 -22.58 14.89
CA GLU A 311 -7.82 -23.64 14.89
C GLU A 311 -9.02 -23.23 15.77
N LYS A 312 -8.74 -22.66 16.95
CA LYS A 312 -9.80 -22.21 17.87
C LYS A 312 -10.52 -20.99 17.31
N ALA A 313 -9.80 -20.07 16.69
CA ALA A 313 -10.40 -18.92 16.02
C ALA A 313 -11.32 -19.36 14.88
N ILE A 314 -10.91 -20.34 14.09
CA ILE A 314 -11.71 -20.91 13.00
C ILE A 314 -12.94 -21.66 13.52
N GLU A 315 -12.79 -22.41 14.62
CA GLU A 315 -13.93 -23.08 15.27
C GLU A 315 -15.04 -22.10 15.68
N GLU A 316 -14.65 -20.92 16.21
CA GLU A 316 -15.59 -19.92 16.69
C GLU A 316 -15.99 -18.87 15.62
N TRP A 317 -15.32 -18.80 14.49
CA TRP A 317 -15.62 -17.81 13.44
C TRP A 317 -17.05 -17.83 12.91
N PRO A 318 -17.73 -18.98 12.83
CA PRO A 318 -19.15 -19.02 12.50
C PRO A 318 -20.03 -18.13 13.38
N LEU A 319 -19.67 -17.95 14.67
CA LEU A 319 -20.42 -17.04 15.55
C LEU A 319 -20.32 -15.58 15.09
N MET A 320 -19.16 -15.18 14.54
CA MET A 320 -18.99 -13.85 13.94
C MET A 320 -19.86 -13.71 12.69
N MET A 321 -19.83 -14.69 11.79
CA MET A 321 -20.62 -14.69 10.54
C MET A 321 -22.13 -14.59 10.81
N LYS A 322 -22.63 -15.30 11.81
CA LYS A 322 -24.04 -15.32 12.22
C LYS A 322 -24.58 -13.99 12.72
N THR A 323 -23.70 -13.03 13.03
CA THR A 323 -24.11 -11.64 13.33
C THR A 323 -24.61 -10.90 12.10
N GLY A 324 -24.21 -11.29 10.92
CA GLY A 324 -24.48 -10.57 9.66
C GLY A 324 -23.73 -9.25 9.54
N MET A 325 -22.92 -8.84 10.51
CA MET A 325 -22.10 -7.61 10.45
C MET A 325 -20.98 -7.73 9.42
N ARG A 326 -20.38 -6.62 9.02
CA ARG A 326 -19.12 -6.58 8.26
C ARG A 326 -17.98 -6.97 9.19
N LEU A 327 -17.19 -8.00 8.82
CA LEU A 327 -16.31 -8.72 9.72
C LEU A 327 -14.85 -8.40 9.50
N GLY A 328 -14.18 -7.97 10.56
CA GLY A 328 -12.73 -7.83 10.63
C GLY A 328 -12.05 -9.08 11.19
N SER A 329 -10.91 -9.47 10.60
CA SER A 329 -10.10 -10.56 11.13
C SER A 329 -9.72 -10.34 12.60
N PRO A 330 -9.21 -11.34 13.31
CA PRO A 330 -8.45 -11.12 14.53
C PRO A 330 -7.31 -10.12 14.30
N ALA A 331 -7.07 -9.25 15.30
CA ALA A 331 -6.04 -8.22 15.25
C ALA A 331 -4.71 -8.82 15.70
N THR A 332 -3.77 -9.00 14.76
CA THR A 332 -2.50 -9.69 15.02
C THR A 332 -1.30 -8.74 14.96
N THR A 333 -0.25 -9.12 15.65
CA THR A 333 1.10 -8.55 15.54
C THR A 333 1.99 -9.40 14.62
N ASP A 334 1.75 -10.71 14.57
CA ASP A 334 2.41 -11.66 13.65
C ASP A 334 1.53 -11.95 12.43
N PHE A 335 1.98 -11.53 11.27
CA PHE A 335 1.25 -11.73 10.01
C PHE A 335 1.23 -13.20 9.57
N SER A 336 2.11 -14.07 10.06
CA SER A 336 2.06 -15.51 9.76
C SER A 336 0.80 -16.14 10.35
N TRP A 337 0.42 -15.75 11.56
CA TRP A 337 -0.84 -16.15 12.19
C TRP A 337 -2.04 -15.67 11.35
N LEU A 338 -2.04 -14.40 10.96
CA LEU A 338 -3.10 -13.83 10.12
C LEU A 338 -3.26 -14.59 8.80
N TYR A 339 -2.16 -14.87 8.11
CA TYR A 339 -2.21 -15.59 6.84
C TYR A 339 -2.73 -17.01 6.99
N SER A 340 -2.35 -17.71 8.06
CA SER A 340 -2.87 -19.04 8.39
C SER A 340 -4.38 -18.99 8.65
N PHE A 341 -4.85 -18.02 9.42
CA PHE A 341 -6.27 -17.80 9.67
C PHE A 341 -7.04 -17.50 8.37
N MET A 342 -6.55 -16.57 7.55
CA MET A 342 -7.19 -16.21 6.27
C MET A 342 -7.25 -17.39 5.31
N ASN A 343 -6.21 -18.22 5.26
CA ASN A 343 -6.20 -19.43 4.44
C ASN A 343 -7.26 -20.43 4.93
N GLN A 344 -7.35 -20.65 6.24
CA GLN A 344 -8.35 -21.57 6.80
C GLN A 344 -9.78 -21.03 6.65
N CYS A 345 -10.00 -19.72 6.74
CA CYS A 345 -11.31 -19.12 6.41
C CYS A 345 -11.66 -19.39 4.94
N ARG A 346 -10.71 -19.21 4.03
CA ARG A 346 -10.89 -19.45 2.60
C ARG A 346 -11.26 -20.90 2.32
N GLN A 347 -10.55 -21.87 2.91
CA GLN A 347 -10.82 -23.31 2.79
C GLN A 347 -12.22 -23.72 3.28
N ARG A 348 -12.82 -22.96 4.19
CA ARG A 348 -14.15 -23.22 4.76
C ARG A 348 -15.24 -22.31 4.20
N ASN A 349 -14.89 -21.46 3.25
CA ASN A 349 -15.79 -20.42 2.73
C ASN A 349 -16.32 -19.50 3.84
N TYR A 350 -15.47 -19.13 4.80
CA TYR A 350 -15.82 -18.19 5.84
C TYR A 350 -15.52 -16.76 5.39
N ARG A 351 -16.53 -15.90 5.52
CA ARG A 351 -16.43 -14.51 5.13
C ARG A 351 -15.55 -13.72 6.13
N VAL A 352 -14.60 -12.97 5.57
CA VAL A 352 -13.80 -11.94 6.25
C VAL A 352 -13.78 -10.74 5.32
N ASP A 353 -14.33 -9.61 5.75
CA ASP A 353 -14.53 -8.45 4.89
C ASP A 353 -13.34 -7.49 4.90
N PHE A 354 -12.61 -7.41 6.02
CA PHE A 354 -11.39 -6.62 6.15
C PHE A 354 -10.41 -7.31 7.11
N VAL A 355 -9.13 -7.00 7.01
CA VAL A 355 -8.12 -7.52 7.96
C VAL A 355 -7.75 -6.45 8.98
N VAL A 356 -7.50 -6.91 10.20
CA VAL A 356 -7.17 -6.06 11.34
C VAL A 356 -5.75 -6.36 11.79
N VAL A 357 -4.94 -5.31 12.02
CA VAL A 357 -3.54 -5.44 12.45
C VAL A 357 -3.20 -4.44 13.54
N HIS A 358 -2.18 -4.78 14.33
CA HIS A 358 -1.51 -3.84 15.23
C HIS A 358 -0.16 -3.42 14.65
N ALA A 359 0.22 -2.16 14.83
CA ALA A 359 1.42 -1.59 14.24
C ALA A 359 2.16 -0.67 15.20
N TYR A 360 3.17 -1.21 15.88
CA TYR A 360 4.07 -0.46 16.76
C TYR A 360 5.50 -0.48 16.22
N TRP A 361 5.68 -0.05 14.97
CA TRP A 361 6.93 -0.20 14.25
C TRP A 361 7.83 1.03 14.43
N GLY A 362 8.45 1.13 15.61
CA GLY A 362 9.34 2.25 15.94
C GLY A 362 10.58 2.34 15.07
N GLY A 363 10.95 3.57 14.73
CA GLY A 363 12.13 3.86 13.92
C GLY A 363 12.02 3.57 12.43
N LEU A 364 10.86 3.11 11.95
CA LEU A 364 10.59 2.92 10.53
C LEU A 364 10.03 4.20 9.91
N SER A 365 10.44 4.47 8.68
CA SER A 365 9.86 5.53 7.86
C SER A 365 8.44 5.20 7.39
N ALA A 366 7.68 6.20 6.99
CA ALA A 366 6.35 6.01 6.40
C ALA A 366 6.37 5.09 5.17
N ALA A 367 7.45 5.13 4.37
CA ALA A 367 7.61 4.22 3.24
C ALA A 367 7.80 2.75 3.67
N GLU A 368 8.49 2.51 4.78
CA GLU A 368 8.64 1.16 5.34
C GLU A 368 7.31 0.66 5.95
N TRP A 369 6.54 1.54 6.57
CA TRP A 369 5.17 1.25 7.00
C TRP A 369 4.28 0.87 5.80
N TYR A 370 4.29 1.69 4.75
CA TYR A 370 3.55 1.42 3.53
C TYR A 370 3.87 0.05 2.94
N ASN A 371 5.16 -0.29 2.82
CA ASN A 371 5.58 -1.56 2.23
C ASN A 371 5.13 -2.78 3.05
N ARG A 372 5.14 -2.67 4.39
CA ARG A 372 4.62 -3.72 5.27
C ARG A 372 3.11 -3.91 5.10
N LEU A 373 2.36 -2.82 5.15
CA LEU A 373 0.90 -2.85 4.99
C LEU A 373 0.50 -3.33 3.60
N LYS A 374 1.21 -2.88 2.57
CA LYS A 374 0.99 -3.33 1.20
C LYS A 374 1.21 -4.83 1.05
N ALA A 375 2.24 -5.39 1.67
CA ALA A 375 2.47 -6.84 1.66
C ALA A 375 1.31 -7.62 2.30
N VAL A 376 0.72 -7.09 3.38
CA VAL A 376 -0.48 -7.69 3.99
C VAL A 376 -1.66 -7.63 3.03
N TYR A 377 -1.92 -6.46 2.43
CA TYR A 377 -2.99 -6.30 1.44
C TYR A 377 -2.81 -7.21 0.23
N GLU A 378 -1.61 -7.26 -0.35
CA GLU A 378 -1.31 -8.12 -1.50
C GLU A 378 -1.51 -9.60 -1.20
N ARG A 379 -1.27 -10.03 0.03
CA ARG A 379 -1.45 -11.42 0.47
C ARG A 379 -2.88 -11.76 0.80
N THR A 380 -3.62 -10.85 1.43
CA THR A 380 -4.99 -11.11 1.93
C THR A 380 -6.07 -10.69 0.95
N LYS A 381 -5.77 -9.73 0.07
CA LYS A 381 -6.75 -9.09 -0.82
C LYS A 381 -7.96 -8.53 -0.05
N ARG A 382 -7.69 -7.95 1.11
CA ARG A 382 -8.70 -7.33 1.98
C ARG A 382 -8.23 -5.95 2.40
N PRO A 383 -9.11 -4.96 2.49
CA PRO A 383 -8.77 -3.67 3.08
C PRO A 383 -8.28 -3.85 4.52
N ILE A 384 -7.42 -2.95 4.96
CA ILE A 384 -6.73 -3.07 6.26
C ILE A 384 -7.28 -2.03 7.22
N TRP A 385 -7.58 -2.47 8.45
CA TRP A 385 -7.78 -1.61 9.61
C TRP A 385 -6.58 -1.76 10.56
N ILE A 386 -5.92 -0.64 10.84
CA ILE A 386 -4.84 -0.62 11.84
C ILE A 386 -5.48 -0.25 13.18
N LYS A 387 -5.90 -1.27 13.90
CA LYS A 387 -6.71 -1.13 15.12
C LYS A 387 -5.93 -0.50 16.27
N GLU A 388 -4.64 -0.83 16.39
CA GLU A 388 -3.74 -0.21 17.35
C GLU A 388 -2.44 0.20 16.68
N TRP A 389 -2.03 1.45 16.90
CA TRP A 389 -0.75 1.90 16.39
C TRP A 389 -0.17 3.08 17.18
N ASN A 390 1.12 3.16 17.14
CA ASN A 390 1.92 4.35 17.44
C ASN A 390 3.27 4.22 16.71
N ASN A 391 4.12 5.25 16.68
CA ASN A 391 5.44 5.19 16.05
C ASN A 391 6.46 4.38 16.87
N GLY A 392 6.03 3.28 17.45
CA GLY A 392 6.74 2.39 18.34
C GLY A 392 6.13 2.35 19.73
N ALA A 393 6.78 1.64 20.66
CA ALA A 393 6.37 1.47 22.03
C ALA A 393 7.59 1.27 22.96
N ASN A 394 7.36 1.06 24.25
CA ASN A 394 8.44 0.85 25.23
C ASN A 394 9.32 -0.39 24.97
N TRP A 395 8.86 -1.33 24.18
CA TRP A 395 9.63 -2.51 23.74
C TRP A 395 10.38 -2.32 22.42
N THR A 396 10.17 -1.22 21.70
CA THR A 396 10.92 -0.89 20.47
C THR A 396 12.26 -0.21 20.81
N LYS A 397 13.27 -0.34 19.93
CA LYS A 397 14.66 -0.03 20.27
C LYS A 397 15.20 1.23 19.60
N GLU A 398 14.36 1.99 18.92
CA GLU A 398 14.78 3.24 18.27
C GLU A 398 15.24 4.28 19.31
N SER A 399 16.22 5.08 18.93
CA SER A 399 16.73 6.14 19.78
C SER A 399 15.78 7.33 19.86
N TRP A 400 15.68 7.91 21.05
CA TRP A 400 14.91 9.14 21.29
C TRP A 400 15.81 10.22 21.89
N PRO A 401 15.53 11.50 21.60
CA PRO A 401 16.17 12.63 22.29
C PRO A 401 15.88 12.60 23.79
N SER A 402 16.75 13.22 24.56
CA SER A 402 16.60 13.29 26.02
C SER A 402 15.69 14.44 26.48
N SER A 403 15.60 15.54 25.72
CA SER A 403 14.74 16.66 26.11
C SER A 403 13.30 16.46 25.62
N GLN A 404 12.33 16.86 26.44
CA GLN A 404 10.91 16.73 26.14
C GLN A 404 10.51 17.47 24.86
N SER A 405 11.07 18.67 24.63
CA SER A 405 10.76 19.45 23.43
C SER A 405 11.22 18.75 22.14
N GLU A 406 12.40 18.12 22.16
CA GLU A 406 12.89 17.34 21.02
C GLU A 406 12.13 16.03 20.85
N GLN A 407 11.68 15.41 21.97
CA GLN A 407 10.80 14.25 21.92
C GLN A 407 9.46 14.58 21.25
N TYR A 408 8.83 15.68 21.64
CA TYR A 408 7.59 16.15 21.00
C TYR A 408 7.79 16.49 19.52
N ALA A 409 8.92 17.15 19.20
CA ALA A 409 9.25 17.44 17.81
C ALA A 409 9.48 16.16 16.97
N LYS A 410 10.10 15.12 17.56
CA LYS A 410 10.25 13.82 16.89
C LYS A 410 8.90 13.13 16.72
N GLN A 411 8.06 13.09 17.78
CA GLN A 411 6.73 12.49 17.72
C GLN A 411 5.87 13.14 16.65
N LEU A 412 5.86 14.47 16.59
CA LEU A 412 5.12 15.22 15.59
C LEU A 412 5.57 14.86 14.15
N ARG A 413 6.88 14.84 13.89
CA ARG A 413 7.40 14.48 12.56
C ARG A 413 7.00 13.06 12.16
N ASP A 414 7.28 12.10 13.05
CA ASP A 414 7.04 10.68 12.78
C ASP A 414 5.54 10.42 12.57
N LEU A 415 4.68 11.02 13.40
CA LEU A 415 3.23 10.90 13.27
C LEU A 415 2.72 11.54 11.97
N THR A 416 3.19 12.75 11.66
CA THR A 416 2.79 13.46 10.43
C THR A 416 3.08 12.63 9.20
N ASP A 417 4.29 12.06 9.11
CA ASP A 417 4.69 11.25 7.95
C ASP A 417 3.86 9.96 7.84
N ILE A 418 3.61 9.29 8.97
CA ILE A 418 2.81 8.06 8.99
C ILE A 418 1.35 8.36 8.64
N VAL A 419 0.71 9.33 9.30
CA VAL A 419 -0.71 9.67 9.07
C VAL A 419 -0.95 10.11 7.63
N ASN A 420 -0.09 10.96 7.07
CA ASN A 420 -0.20 11.38 5.67
C ASN A 420 -0.11 10.19 4.71
N MET A 421 0.74 9.21 4.99
CA MET A 421 0.81 7.97 4.23
C MET A 421 -0.48 7.16 4.38
N LEU A 422 -0.98 6.96 5.61
CA LEU A 422 -2.19 6.19 5.87
C LEU A 422 -3.42 6.79 5.18
N ASP A 423 -3.55 8.12 5.22
CA ASP A 423 -4.65 8.84 4.57
C ASP A 423 -4.67 8.64 3.06
N THR A 424 -3.51 8.58 2.43
CA THR A 424 -3.38 8.44 0.97
C THR A 424 -3.49 7.01 0.46
N CYS A 425 -3.35 6.00 1.33
CA CYS A 425 -3.43 4.59 0.94
C CYS A 425 -4.87 4.15 0.68
N SER A 426 -5.20 3.73 -0.55
CA SER A 426 -6.54 3.26 -0.93
C SER A 426 -6.96 1.96 -0.25
N PHE A 427 -6.00 1.10 0.12
CA PHE A 427 -6.25 -0.18 0.80
C PHE A 427 -6.26 -0.08 2.34
N ILE A 428 -5.97 1.09 2.92
CA ILE A 428 -6.17 1.35 4.34
C ILE A 428 -7.53 2.02 4.51
N GLU A 429 -8.44 1.34 5.19
CA GLU A 429 -9.75 1.91 5.49
C GLU A 429 -9.74 2.68 6.80
N ARG A 430 -9.20 2.10 7.87
CA ARG A 430 -9.24 2.72 9.20
C ARG A 430 -7.92 2.58 9.94
N TYR A 431 -7.64 3.55 10.81
CA TYR A 431 -6.55 3.50 11.77
C TYR A 431 -6.94 4.18 13.08
N SER A 432 -6.62 3.60 14.23
CA SER A 432 -6.85 4.19 15.55
C SER A 432 -5.59 4.21 16.38
N ILE A 433 -5.23 5.41 16.83
CA ILE A 433 -4.02 5.60 17.62
C ILE A 433 -4.22 5.09 19.04
N TYR A 434 -3.21 4.41 19.60
CA TYR A 434 -3.14 4.04 21.01
C TYR A 434 -2.20 4.99 21.75
N ASN A 435 -2.76 5.74 22.71
CA ASN A 435 -2.07 6.83 23.40
C ASN A 435 -1.09 6.37 24.50
N TRP A 436 -1.33 5.21 25.11
CA TRP A 436 -0.77 4.85 26.40
C TRP A 436 0.47 3.96 26.33
N VAL A 437 1.33 4.16 25.33
CA VAL A 437 2.57 3.39 25.17
C VAL A 437 3.73 3.94 26.02
N GLU A 438 3.98 5.24 25.97
CA GLU A 438 5.02 5.96 26.74
C GLU A 438 4.74 7.47 26.70
N ASP A 439 5.16 8.21 27.75
CA ASP A 439 4.93 9.65 27.84
C ASP A 439 5.39 10.44 26.59
N LYS A 440 6.54 10.08 26.04
CA LYS A 440 7.10 10.73 24.85
C LYS A 440 6.32 10.50 23.55
N ARG A 441 5.40 9.51 23.55
CA ARG A 441 4.58 9.12 22.39
C ARG A 441 3.11 9.51 22.55
N MET A 442 2.73 10.06 23.72
CA MET A 442 1.35 10.48 23.95
C MET A 442 0.96 11.63 23.03
N ILE A 443 -0.27 11.58 22.53
CA ILE A 443 -0.92 12.69 21.83
C ILE A 443 -1.90 13.46 22.72
N ILE A 444 -2.40 12.82 23.79
CA ILE A 444 -3.04 13.48 24.94
C ILE A 444 -2.14 13.20 26.14
N ASP A 445 -1.61 14.24 26.76
CA ASP A 445 -0.75 14.09 27.94
C ASP A 445 -1.55 13.75 29.21
N LYS A 446 -0.85 13.41 30.28
CA LYS A 446 -1.47 13.05 31.58
C LYS A 446 -2.28 14.17 32.22
N THR A 447 -2.13 15.42 31.74
CA THR A 447 -2.94 16.58 32.20
C THR A 447 -4.21 16.76 31.39
N GLY A 448 -4.42 15.94 30.34
CA GLY A 448 -5.55 16.03 29.41
C GLY A 448 -5.37 17.03 28.28
N LYS A 449 -4.15 17.52 28.05
CA LYS A 449 -3.86 18.45 26.96
C LYS A 449 -3.31 17.72 25.76
N LEU A 450 -3.66 18.21 24.59
CA LEU A 450 -3.02 17.76 23.36
C LEU A 450 -1.53 18.13 23.36
N THR A 451 -0.67 17.18 22.99
CA THR A 451 0.72 17.47 22.63
C THR A 451 0.78 18.05 21.21
N PRO A 452 1.93 18.56 20.73
CA PRO A 452 2.01 19.02 19.34
C PRO A 452 1.62 17.96 18.32
N ALA A 453 1.94 16.68 18.56
CA ALA A 453 1.47 15.57 17.73
C ALA A 453 -0.03 15.32 17.91
N GLY A 454 -0.58 15.57 19.09
CA GLY A 454 -2.00 15.51 19.37
C GLY A 454 -2.79 16.62 18.67
N GLU A 455 -2.26 17.85 18.65
CA GLU A 455 -2.84 18.97 17.90
C GLU A 455 -2.87 18.62 16.40
N PHE A 456 -1.76 18.14 15.84
CA PHE A 456 -1.73 17.68 14.46
C PHE A 456 -2.77 16.57 14.21
N TYR A 457 -2.86 15.57 15.08
CA TYR A 457 -3.81 14.48 14.92
C TYR A 457 -5.27 14.97 15.02
N ALA A 458 -5.56 15.88 15.93
CA ALA A 458 -6.88 16.48 16.08
C ALA A 458 -7.28 17.31 14.84
N ASP A 459 -6.33 18.12 14.32
CA ASP A 459 -6.56 19.00 13.17
C ASP A 459 -6.57 18.25 11.83
N ASN A 460 -6.10 17.00 11.80
CA ASN A 460 -6.07 16.19 10.58
C ASN A 460 -7.50 15.84 10.14
N ASP A 461 -7.92 16.38 8.98
CA ASP A 461 -9.16 15.97 8.29
C ASP A 461 -8.91 14.73 7.44
N ALA A 462 -8.93 13.55 8.09
CA ALA A 462 -8.73 12.27 7.42
C ALA A 462 -9.86 12.01 6.41
N PRO A 463 -9.54 11.38 5.25
CA PRO A 463 -10.54 11.07 4.23
C PRO A 463 -11.59 10.06 4.74
N TYR A 464 -12.68 9.97 4.01
CA TYR A 464 -13.72 8.96 4.22
C TYR A 464 -13.10 7.55 4.11
N PHE A 465 -13.51 6.64 4.99
CA PHE A 465 -12.81 5.37 5.18
C PHE A 465 -13.08 4.33 4.10
N TYR A 466 -14.34 4.24 3.61
CA TYR A 466 -14.77 3.18 2.74
C TYR A 466 -14.38 3.42 1.28
N ASN A 467 -13.88 2.38 0.65
CA ASN A 467 -13.62 2.34 -0.78
C ASN A 467 -14.26 1.06 -1.37
N PRO A 468 -15.31 1.18 -2.19
CA PRO A 468 -16.00 0.03 -2.78
C PRO A 468 -15.09 -0.84 -3.68
N ASP A 469 -14.00 -0.28 -4.22
CA ASP A 469 -13.02 -1.05 -5.02
C ASP A 469 -12.27 -2.11 -4.20
N ASN A 470 -12.33 -2.02 -2.87
CA ASN A 470 -11.75 -3.00 -1.95
C ASN A 470 -12.74 -4.10 -1.53
N ASP A 471 -14.00 -4.01 -1.91
CA ASP A 471 -14.97 -5.05 -1.60
C ASP A 471 -14.63 -6.33 -2.36
N VAL A 472 -14.63 -7.43 -1.65
CA VAL A 472 -14.26 -8.72 -2.21
C VAL A 472 -15.48 -9.61 -2.36
N VAL A 473 -15.72 -10.05 -3.56
CA VAL A 473 -16.62 -11.17 -3.84
C VAL A 473 -15.85 -12.46 -3.59
N MET A 474 -16.31 -13.27 -2.64
CA MET A 474 -15.69 -14.56 -2.37
C MET A 474 -15.94 -15.53 -3.52
N ASP A 475 -14.88 -16.15 -4.01
CA ASP A 475 -15.03 -17.31 -4.87
C ASP A 475 -15.27 -18.57 -4.02
N TRP A 476 -16.37 -19.26 -4.32
CA TRP A 476 -16.90 -20.35 -3.50
C TRP A 476 -16.30 -21.73 -3.81
N ARG A 477 -15.50 -21.88 -4.85
CA ARG A 477 -15.12 -23.22 -5.34
C ARG A 477 -13.73 -23.66 -4.99
N PHE A 478 -12.72 -22.84 -5.28
CA PHE A 478 -11.34 -23.15 -4.91
C PHE A 478 -10.93 -22.30 -3.75
N ASN A 479 -10.43 -22.95 -2.74
CA ASN A 479 -10.14 -22.34 -1.45
C ASN A 479 -8.73 -21.74 -1.38
N GLU A 480 -7.86 -22.12 -2.31
CA GLU A 480 -6.46 -21.70 -2.34
C GLU A 480 -6.11 -21.08 -3.70
N ALA A 481 -5.47 -19.92 -3.66
CA ALA A 481 -4.91 -19.33 -4.86
C ALA A 481 -3.58 -20.02 -5.19
N PRO A 482 -3.30 -20.35 -6.45
CA PRO A 482 -1.97 -20.80 -6.85
C PRO A 482 -0.91 -19.76 -6.49
N VAL A 483 0.34 -20.18 -6.29
CA VAL A 483 1.46 -19.26 -6.09
C VAL A 483 2.29 -19.23 -7.35
N LEU A 484 2.17 -18.15 -8.12
CA LEU A 484 2.92 -17.94 -9.35
C LEU A 484 4.34 -17.46 -9.04
N MET A 485 5.31 -18.05 -9.73
CA MET A 485 6.72 -17.73 -9.60
C MET A 485 7.32 -17.40 -10.96
N TYR A 486 8.21 -16.43 -10.98
CA TYR A 486 9.12 -16.20 -12.08
C TYR A 486 10.33 -17.14 -11.90
N ASP A 487 10.61 -17.97 -12.90
CA ASP A 487 11.75 -18.87 -12.86
C ASP A 487 12.99 -18.24 -13.50
N SER A 488 12.85 -17.86 -14.77
CA SER A 488 14.00 -17.34 -15.53
C SER A 488 13.62 -16.89 -16.94
N ILE A 489 14.56 -16.16 -17.57
CA ILE A 489 14.66 -16.10 -19.03
C ILE A 489 15.57 -17.25 -19.47
N THR A 490 15.13 -18.03 -20.45
CA THR A 490 15.94 -19.14 -21.00
C THR A 490 17.07 -18.59 -21.89
N SER A 491 18.04 -19.42 -22.25
CA SER A 491 19.10 -19.07 -23.19
C SER A 491 18.58 -18.69 -24.60
N ALA A 492 17.40 -19.17 -24.97
CA ALA A 492 16.69 -18.77 -26.19
C ALA A 492 15.96 -17.42 -26.06
N GLY A 493 15.93 -16.84 -24.87
CA GLY A 493 15.23 -15.59 -24.57
C GLY A 493 13.73 -15.75 -24.35
N ASN A 494 13.25 -16.94 -23.92
CA ASN A 494 11.86 -17.22 -23.60
C ASN A 494 11.60 -17.02 -22.10
N LEU A 495 10.42 -16.57 -21.74
CA LEU A 495 9.99 -16.39 -20.36
C LEU A 495 9.50 -17.71 -19.78
N SER A 496 10.08 -18.14 -18.65
CA SER A 496 9.64 -19.31 -17.88
C SER A 496 8.94 -18.86 -16.60
N LEU A 497 7.70 -19.30 -16.45
CA LEU A 497 6.88 -19.13 -15.26
C LEU A 497 6.50 -20.52 -14.71
N SER A 498 6.42 -20.65 -13.39
CA SER A 498 5.90 -21.85 -12.74
C SER A 498 4.96 -21.46 -11.60
N TRP A 499 4.16 -22.41 -11.17
CA TRP A 499 3.26 -22.19 -10.01
C TRP A 499 3.11 -23.46 -9.18
N THR A 500 2.81 -23.23 -7.91
CA THR A 500 2.37 -24.28 -7.00
C THR A 500 0.91 -24.09 -6.71
N ASP A 501 0.17 -25.19 -6.66
CA ASP A 501 -1.25 -25.22 -6.32
C ASP A 501 -1.49 -26.28 -5.24
N THR A 502 -2.37 -25.98 -4.30
CA THR A 502 -2.71 -26.84 -3.18
C THR A 502 -4.13 -27.39 -3.24
N ASN A 503 -4.89 -27.05 -4.30
CA ASN A 503 -6.26 -27.53 -4.49
C ASN A 503 -6.37 -29.03 -4.89
N GLY A 504 -5.24 -29.65 -5.25
CA GLY A 504 -5.12 -31.10 -5.44
C GLY A 504 -5.83 -31.64 -6.69
N GLU A 505 -6.36 -32.85 -6.59
CA GLU A 505 -6.94 -33.62 -7.72
C GLU A 505 -8.21 -32.99 -8.35
N GLN A 506 -8.76 -31.95 -7.76
CA GLN A 506 -9.98 -31.28 -8.29
C GLN A 506 -9.65 -30.29 -9.42
N VAL A 507 -8.37 -30.01 -9.66
CA VAL A 507 -7.92 -29.08 -10.70
C VAL A 507 -7.88 -29.80 -12.05
N GLY A 508 -8.72 -29.37 -12.97
CA GLY A 508 -8.69 -29.88 -14.35
C GLY A 508 -7.57 -29.25 -15.15
N HIS A 509 -7.42 -27.92 -15.07
CA HIS A 509 -6.35 -27.19 -15.74
C HIS A 509 -6.07 -25.83 -15.06
N PHE A 510 -5.07 -25.12 -15.56
CA PHE A 510 -4.70 -23.78 -15.13
C PHE A 510 -4.88 -22.78 -16.28
N CYS A 511 -5.38 -21.59 -15.97
CA CYS A 511 -5.43 -20.47 -16.90
C CYS A 511 -4.41 -19.42 -16.49
N LEU A 512 -3.48 -19.10 -17.38
CA LEU A 512 -2.48 -18.03 -17.21
C LEU A 512 -2.98 -16.77 -17.91
N TYR A 513 -2.89 -15.65 -17.20
CA TYR A 513 -3.34 -14.35 -17.65
C TYR A 513 -2.18 -13.37 -17.76
N GLU A 514 -2.19 -12.55 -18.81
CA GLU A 514 -1.37 -11.35 -18.98
C GLU A 514 -2.28 -10.13 -18.93
N ASP A 515 -2.06 -9.24 -17.97
CA ASP A 515 -2.87 -8.04 -17.72
C ASP A 515 -4.39 -8.33 -17.66
N GLY A 516 -4.74 -9.47 -17.05
CA GLY A 516 -6.12 -9.92 -16.90
C GLY A 516 -6.71 -10.65 -18.11
N ASN A 517 -5.99 -10.74 -19.24
CA ASN A 517 -6.40 -11.50 -20.42
C ASN A 517 -5.80 -12.90 -20.38
N GLU A 518 -6.62 -13.92 -20.58
CA GLU A 518 -6.14 -15.29 -20.67
C GLU A 518 -5.27 -15.48 -21.91
N ILE A 519 -4.04 -15.99 -21.69
CA ILE A 519 -3.07 -16.23 -22.77
C ILE A 519 -2.71 -17.70 -22.95
N LEU A 520 -2.97 -18.54 -21.93
CA LEU A 520 -2.65 -19.95 -21.96
C LEU A 520 -3.58 -20.72 -21.03
N SER A 521 -4.12 -21.85 -21.52
CA SER A 521 -4.73 -22.90 -20.70
C SER A 521 -3.84 -24.15 -20.76
N THR A 522 -3.53 -24.74 -19.62
CA THR A 522 -2.60 -25.86 -19.53
C THR A 522 -2.85 -26.72 -18.28
N THR A 523 -2.58 -28.02 -18.38
CA THR A 523 -2.57 -28.94 -17.24
C THR A 523 -1.22 -28.96 -16.51
N ALA A 524 -0.18 -28.36 -17.09
CA ALA A 524 1.14 -28.28 -16.48
C ALA A 524 1.21 -27.16 -15.44
N SER A 525 2.02 -27.33 -14.39
CA SER A 525 2.30 -26.31 -13.38
C SER A 525 3.40 -25.31 -13.78
N ARG A 526 3.61 -25.14 -15.08
CA ARG A 526 4.57 -24.21 -15.67
C ARG A 526 4.18 -23.79 -17.07
N ALA A 527 4.65 -22.61 -17.46
CA ALA A 527 4.52 -22.09 -18.83
C ALA A 527 5.89 -21.63 -19.35
N LEU A 528 6.08 -21.83 -20.65
CA LEU A 528 7.21 -21.29 -21.40
C LEU A 528 6.63 -20.40 -22.51
N LEU A 529 6.84 -19.08 -22.39
CA LEU A 529 6.30 -18.11 -23.35
C LEU A 529 7.40 -17.66 -24.31
N ASP A 530 7.19 -17.92 -25.58
CA ASP A 530 8.13 -17.59 -26.65
C ASP A 530 8.09 -16.10 -27.04
N ILE A 531 6.95 -15.46 -26.79
CA ILE A 531 6.73 -14.04 -27.06
C ILE A 531 6.86 -13.30 -25.74
N LEU A 532 7.83 -12.39 -25.66
CA LEU A 532 7.98 -11.48 -24.55
C LEU A 532 6.98 -10.31 -24.67
N PRO A 533 6.48 -9.78 -23.56
CA PRO A 533 5.57 -8.64 -23.59
C PRO A 533 6.26 -7.40 -24.21
N ALA A 534 5.51 -6.65 -25.01
CA ALA A 534 6.02 -5.42 -25.64
C ALA A 534 6.04 -4.20 -24.69
N ASN A 535 5.31 -4.27 -23.59
CA ASN A 535 5.22 -3.26 -22.54
C ASN A 535 5.29 -3.97 -21.19
N ASP A 536 5.37 -3.20 -20.10
CA ASP A 536 5.25 -3.75 -18.77
C ASP A 536 4.00 -4.62 -18.67
N ALA A 537 4.14 -5.81 -18.13
CA ALA A 537 3.07 -6.80 -18.06
C ALA A 537 2.95 -7.41 -16.67
N SER A 538 1.76 -7.84 -16.31
CA SER A 538 1.43 -8.46 -15.04
C SER A 538 0.81 -9.84 -15.29
N TYR A 539 1.46 -10.88 -14.83
CA TYR A 539 1.01 -12.26 -14.97
C TYR A 539 0.35 -12.76 -13.69
N THR A 540 -0.78 -13.43 -13.85
CA THR A 540 -1.46 -14.18 -12.79
C THR A 540 -1.91 -15.53 -13.34
N VAL A 541 -2.14 -16.51 -12.49
CA VAL A 541 -2.66 -17.81 -12.85
C VAL A 541 -3.83 -18.19 -11.94
N SER A 542 -4.83 -18.86 -12.47
CA SER A 542 -5.90 -19.48 -11.69
C SER A 542 -5.96 -20.98 -11.96
N SER A 543 -6.40 -21.76 -10.99
CA SER A 543 -6.82 -23.13 -11.17
C SER A 543 -8.28 -23.18 -11.61
N VAL A 544 -8.61 -24.11 -12.48
CA VAL A 544 -9.97 -24.32 -13.02
C VAL A 544 -10.38 -25.77 -12.73
N PRO A 545 -11.63 -26.01 -12.23
CA PRO A 545 -12.09 -27.37 -11.98
C PRO A 545 -12.24 -28.20 -13.25
N GLU A 546 -12.31 -29.53 -13.11
CA GLU A 546 -12.55 -30.46 -14.24
C GLU A 546 -13.87 -30.16 -14.96
N ASP A 547 -14.87 -29.62 -14.27
CA ASP A 547 -16.19 -29.31 -14.85
C ASP A 547 -16.28 -27.97 -15.58
N ASP A 548 -15.15 -27.24 -15.72
CA ASP A 548 -15.04 -25.93 -16.37
C ASP A 548 -15.99 -24.84 -15.85
N SER A 549 -16.59 -25.07 -14.72
CA SER A 549 -17.73 -24.29 -14.25
C SER A 549 -17.36 -22.89 -13.77
N LYS A 550 -16.15 -22.69 -13.23
CA LYS A 550 -15.58 -21.39 -12.82
C LYS A 550 -14.07 -21.48 -12.62
N SER A 551 -13.36 -20.39 -12.89
CA SER A 551 -11.96 -20.26 -12.47
C SER A 551 -11.85 -20.08 -10.96
N GLY A 552 -10.79 -20.60 -10.37
CA GLY A 552 -10.45 -20.39 -8.97
C GLY A 552 -9.90 -18.99 -8.68
N LEU A 553 -9.40 -18.83 -7.46
CA LEU A 553 -8.76 -17.58 -7.05
C LEU A 553 -7.50 -17.32 -7.89
N LEU A 554 -7.30 -16.06 -8.26
CA LEU A 554 -6.07 -15.64 -8.94
C LEU A 554 -4.88 -15.67 -7.98
N SER A 555 -3.72 -16.10 -8.51
CA SER A 555 -2.44 -16.09 -7.82
C SER A 555 -1.97 -14.68 -7.44
N ASN A 556 -0.86 -14.62 -6.68
CA ASN A 556 -0.05 -13.41 -6.66
C ASN A 556 0.36 -12.99 -8.07
N SER A 557 0.56 -11.70 -8.28
CA SER A 557 1.02 -11.16 -9.56
C SER A 557 2.54 -11.23 -9.69
N VAL A 558 3.00 -11.71 -10.84
CA VAL A 558 4.39 -11.57 -11.31
C VAL A 558 4.43 -10.43 -12.31
N LYS A 559 5.10 -9.33 -11.94
CA LYS A 559 5.25 -8.14 -12.79
C LYS A 559 6.58 -8.18 -13.52
N LEU A 560 6.53 -7.96 -14.84
CA LEU A 560 7.70 -7.83 -15.71
C LEU A 560 7.79 -6.40 -16.20
N SER A 561 9.00 -5.84 -16.12
CA SER A 561 9.27 -4.51 -16.66
C SER A 561 9.95 -4.63 -18.02
N VAL A 562 9.44 -3.89 -19.00
CA VAL A 562 10.02 -3.78 -20.34
C VAL A 562 10.70 -2.42 -20.44
N SER A 563 12.00 -2.42 -20.68
CA SER A 563 12.71 -1.17 -20.89
C SER A 563 12.24 -0.48 -22.18
N ASN A 564 11.79 0.75 -22.03
CA ASN A 564 11.44 1.64 -23.14
C ASN A 564 12.67 2.29 -23.77
N ASN A 565 13.86 2.00 -23.26
CA ASN A 565 15.10 2.54 -23.77
C ASN A 565 15.35 2.00 -25.19
N ASN A 566 15.37 2.87 -26.17
CA ASN A 566 15.85 2.54 -27.51
C ASN A 566 17.35 2.26 -27.38
N ALA A 567 17.75 1.00 -27.57
CA ALA A 567 19.14 0.69 -27.78
C ALA A 567 19.59 1.44 -29.03
N ALA A 568 20.48 2.40 -28.90
CA ALA A 568 21.24 2.83 -30.04
C ALA A 568 22.12 1.63 -30.44
N ASP A 569 21.96 1.17 -31.61
CA ASP A 569 22.54 0.01 -32.30
C ASP A 569 23.37 -1.03 -31.53
N TRP A 570 24.10 -0.69 -30.50
CA TRP A 570 24.97 -1.59 -29.74
C TRP A 570 25.11 -1.30 -28.22
N LEU A 571 24.55 -0.20 -27.72
CA LEU A 571 24.60 0.14 -26.31
C LEU A 571 23.18 0.23 -25.70
N PHE A 572 22.92 -0.54 -24.70
CA PHE A 572 21.72 -0.44 -23.86
C PHE A 572 22.12 0.02 -22.46
N ALA A 573 21.38 0.93 -21.83
CA ALA A 573 21.53 1.27 -20.43
C ALA A 573 20.20 1.74 -19.85
N ASP A 574 19.80 1.16 -18.70
CA ASP A 574 18.57 1.46 -18.00
C ASP A 574 18.69 1.21 -16.49
N GLU A 575 17.63 1.51 -15.75
CA GLU A 575 17.55 1.32 -14.30
C GLU A 575 16.44 0.34 -13.95
N MET A 576 16.72 -0.54 -12.98
CA MET A 576 15.78 -1.51 -12.44
C MET A 576 15.56 -1.24 -10.96
N VAL A 577 14.32 -1.43 -10.50
CA VAL A 577 13.99 -1.51 -9.07
C VAL A 577 14.02 -2.99 -8.67
N LEU A 578 15.01 -3.37 -7.88
CA LEU A 578 15.34 -4.77 -7.59
C LEU A 578 15.08 -5.15 -6.14
N ARG A 579 14.76 -6.42 -5.97
CA ARG A 579 14.63 -7.13 -4.69
C ARG A 579 15.65 -8.27 -4.60
N GLU A 580 15.56 -9.07 -3.54
CA GLU A 580 16.44 -10.22 -3.33
C GLU A 580 16.20 -11.35 -4.34
N LYS A 581 14.96 -11.54 -4.80
CA LYS A 581 14.64 -12.52 -5.84
C LYS A 581 15.09 -12.04 -7.22
N TRP A 582 15.44 -12.95 -8.09
CA TRP A 582 15.74 -12.67 -9.48
C TRP A 582 14.56 -12.00 -10.17
N GLN A 583 14.85 -10.95 -10.91
CA GLN A 583 13.88 -10.16 -11.67
C GLN A 583 14.41 -9.96 -13.08
N PRO A 584 13.60 -10.17 -14.12
CA PRO A 584 14.01 -9.94 -15.50
C PRO A 584 13.93 -8.46 -15.86
N LEU A 585 14.83 -8.04 -16.72
CA LEU A 585 14.74 -6.82 -17.51
C LEU A 585 14.62 -7.22 -18.96
N LEU A 586 13.50 -6.92 -19.58
CA LEU A 586 13.21 -7.21 -20.98
C LEU A 586 13.57 -6.00 -21.83
N PHE A 587 14.10 -6.23 -23.02
CA PHE A 587 14.46 -5.15 -23.97
C PHE A 587 13.41 -5.09 -25.07
N ARG A 588 12.74 -3.94 -25.23
CA ARG A 588 11.77 -3.73 -26.30
C ARG A 588 12.39 -3.99 -27.68
N ASN A 589 13.62 -3.52 -27.86
CA ASN A 589 14.40 -3.74 -29.09
C ASN A 589 15.57 -4.66 -28.73
N PRO A 590 15.60 -5.90 -29.26
CA PRO A 590 16.72 -6.81 -29.02
C PRO A 590 18.05 -6.23 -29.52
N LEU A 591 19.13 -6.49 -28.80
CA LEU A 591 20.48 -6.16 -29.24
C LEU A 591 20.89 -7.05 -30.40
N SER A 592 21.76 -6.55 -31.29
CA SER A 592 22.20 -7.26 -32.50
C SER A 592 23.14 -8.45 -32.21
N SER A 593 23.76 -8.54 -31.05
CA SER A 593 24.68 -9.60 -30.63
C SER A 593 24.60 -9.85 -29.13
N SER A 594 25.17 -10.98 -28.66
CA SER A 594 25.26 -11.28 -27.22
C SER A 594 26.11 -10.20 -26.52
N PRO A 595 25.53 -9.48 -25.57
CA PRO A 595 26.23 -8.40 -24.90
C PRO A 595 26.99 -8.87 -23.66
N LEU A 596 27.91 -8.03 -23.17
CA LEU A 596 28.41 -8.03 -21.82
C LEU A 596 27.54 -7.07 -20.97
N ALA A 597 27.23 -7.45 -19.74
CA ALA A 597 26.41 -6.66 -18.85
C ALA A 597 27.20 -6.12 -17.67
N PHE A 598 26.94 -4.85 -17.34
CA PHE A 598 27.58 -4.14 -16.23
C PHE A 598 26.50 -3.65 -15.24
N ALA A 599 26.66 -4.02 -13.97
CA ALA A 599 25.83 -3.53 -12.89
C ALA A 599 26.40 -2.21 -12.34
N GLY A 600 25.55 -1.24 -12.18
CA GLY A 600 25.89 0.02 -11.52
C GLY A 600 25.92 -0.10 -10.00
N VAL A 601 25.97 1.03 -9.31
CA VAL A 601 25.93 1.09 -7.85
C VAL A 601 24.49 1.17 -7.38
N ALA A 602 24.08 0.25 -6.50
CA ALA A 602 22.74 0.24 -5.92
C ALA A 602 22.48 1.47 -5.03
N THR A 603 21.28 2.03 -5.09
CA THR A 603 20.85 3.09 -4.17
C THR A 603 20.79 2.57 -2.73
N TYR A 604 20.62 3.46 -1.74
CA TYR A 604 20.61 3.10 -0.32
C TYR A 604 19.23 3.31 0.31
N ARG A 605 18.19 2.72 -0.29
CA ARG A 605 16.85 2.63 0.32
C ARG A 605 16.78 1.45 1.28
N ASN A 606 17.35 0.32 0.88
CA ASN A 606 17.57 -0.83 1.75
C ASN A 606 18.80 -0.59 2.64
N LYS A 607 18.64 -0.75 3.95
CA LYS A 607 19.73 -0.56 4.93
C LYS A 607 20.57 -1.80 5.16
N LEU A 608 20.23 -2.91 4.49
CA LEU A 608 21.03 -4.12 4.51
C LEU A 608 22.20 -4.00 3.52
N PRO A 609 23.39 -4.51 3.87
CA PRO A 609 24.48 -4.64 2.91
C PRO A 609 24.11 -5.60 1.78
N LEU A 610 24.31 -5.17 0.53
CA LEU A 610 23.83 -5.86 -0.67
C LEU A 610 24.95 -6.06 -1.69
N THR A 611 24.84 -7.12 -2.49
CA THR A 611 25.64 -7.35 -3.70
C THR A 611 24.73 -7.37 -4.93
N ALA A 612 25.14 -6.71 -6.02
CA ALA A 612 24.45 -6.81 -7.30
C ALA A 612 24.85 -8.09 -8.03
N ARG A 613 23.86 -8.78 -8.59
CA ARG A 613 24.05 -10.02 -9.34
C ARG A 613 23.30 -9.97 -10.66
N LEU A 614 23.99 -10.38 -11.71
CA LEU A 614 23.46 -10.52 -13.08
C LEU A 614 23.59 -11.99 -13.51
N ARG A 615 22.67 -12.46 -14.33
CA ARG A 615 22.76 -13.78 -15.00
C ARG A 615 21.92 -13.77 -16.26
N ARG A 616 22.11 -14.83 -17.09
CA ARG A 616 21.31 -15.07 -18.30
C ARG A 616 21.24 -13.85 -19.20
N VAL A 617 22.42 -13.27 -19.42
CA VAL A 617 22.55 -12.10 -20.28
C VAL A 617 22.37 -12.53 -21.73
N THR A 618 21.29 -12.07 -22.36
CA THR A 618 20.92 -12.37 -23.75
C THR A 618 20.66 -11.09 -24.54
N PRO A 619 20.56 -11.15 -25.87
CA PRO A 619 20.17 -9.99 -26.65
C PRO A 619 18.77 -9.44 -26.35
N LYS A 620 17.86 -10.22 -25.74
CA LYS A 620 16.46 -9.88 -25.47
C LYS A 620 16.18 -9.47 -24.04
N ALA A 621 16.98 -9.96 -23.10
CA ALA A 621 16.72 -9.80 -21.67
C ALA A 621 17.93 -10.19 -20.82
N LEU A 622 17.88 -9.83 -19.54
CA LEU A 622 18.76 -10.36 -18.51
C LEU A 622 17.98 -10.51 -17.18
N ASP A 623 18.54 -11.33 -16.29
CA ASP A 623 18.08 -11.37 -14.90
C ASP A 623 19.02 -10.57 -14.01
N ALA A 624 18.46 -9.80 -13.10
CA ALA A 624 19.20 -9.10 -12.05
C ALA A 624 18.55 -9.27 -10.67
N ARG A 625 19.34 -9.18 -9.63
CA ARG A 625 18.88 -9.10 -8.24
C ARG A 625 19.85 -8.33 -7.37
N LEU A 626 19.38 -7.91 -6.20
CA LEU A 626 20.22 -7.42 -5.12
C LEU A 626 20.21 -8.46 -4.00
N ARG A 627 21.31 -9.13 -3.81
CA ARG A 627 21.49 -10.24 -2.88
C ARG A 627 22.01 -9.74 -1.54
N THR A 628 21.39 -10.16 -0.43
CA THR A 628 21.95 -10.02 0.91
C THR A 628 23.10 -11.01 1.14
N TRP A 629 23.92 -10.74 2.15
CA TRP A 629 24.98 -11.66 2.57
C TRP A 629 24.40 -12.90 3.27
N GLU A 630 25.14 -14.03 3.35
CA GLU A 630 24.63 -15.31 3.84
C GLU A 630 24.14 -15.24 5.30
N TYR A 631 24.75 -14.42 6.14
CA TYR A 631 24.31 -14.21 7.52
C TYR A 631 22.96 -13.46 7.63
N GLN A 632 22.44 -12.94 6.54
CA GLN A 632 21.19 -12.16 6.45
C GLN A 632 20.18 -12.76 5.45
N LEU A 633 20.28 -14.07 5.17
CA LEU A 633 19.33 -14.74 4.27
C LEU A 633 17.89 -14.62 4.78
N ASN A 634 16.96 -14.38 3.85
CA ASN A 634 15.54 -14.26 4.13
C ASN A 634 15.23 -13.21 5.21
N PRO A 635 15.68 -11.96 5.06
CA PRO A 635 15.35 -10.93 6.01
C PRO A 635 13.84 -10.75 6.08
N SER A 636 13.29 -10.62 7.27
CA SER A 636 11.85 -10.38 7.50
C SER A 636 11.34 -9.14 6.78
N PHE A 637 12.24 -8.25 6.42
CA PHE A 637 11.95 -6.99 5.74
C PHE A 637 13.03 -6.66 4.71
N TYR A 638 12.62 -6.40 3.47
CA TYR A 638 13.50 -6.07 2.35
C TYR A 638 12.94 -4.90 1.52
N ASN A 639 13.56 -3.74 1.63
CA ASN A 639 13.25 -2.59 0.77
C ASN A 639 13.88 -2.78 -0.63
N PRO A 640 13.15 -2.54 -1.71
CA PRO A 640 13.74 -2.53 -3.04
C PRO A 640 14.70 -1.34 -3.21
N ASP A 641 15.79 -1.58 -3.94
CA ASP A 641 16.73 -0.55 -4.36
C ASP A 641 16.78 -0.43 -5.87
N THR A 642 17.26 0.71 -6.36
CA THR A 642 17.45 0.94 -7.80
C THR A 642 18.90 0.59 -8.16
N LEU A 643 19.05 -0.19 -9.25
CA LEU A 643 20.32 -0.57 -9.85
C LEU A 643 20.33 -0.14 -11.32
N ALA A 644 21.36 0.57 -11.74
CA ALA A 644 21.62 0.80 -13.15
C ALA A 644 22.22 -0.45 -13.79
N VAL A 645 21.85 -0.74 -15.03
CA VAL A 645 22.40 -1.83 -15.83
C VAL A 645 22.78 -1.29 -17.21
N MET A 646 23.97 -1.65 -17.67
CA MET A 646 24.47 -1.29 -19.01
C MET A 646 24.92 -2.55 -19.75
N LEU A 647 24.56 -2.64 -21.01
CA LEU A 647 24.96 -3.76 -21.88
C LEU A 647 25.61 -3.24 -23.15
N MET A 648 26.66 -3.91 -23.56
CA MET A 648 27.36 -3.64 -24.80
C MET A 648 28.09 -4.90 -25.30
N PRO A 649 28.33 -5.07 -26.59
CA PRO A 649 29.16 -6.16 -27.09
C PRO A 649 30.61 -6.08 -26.57
N ALA A 650 31.29 -7.21 -26.51
CA ALA A 650 32.73 -7.22 -26.31
C ALA A 650 33.44 -6.48 -27.47
N GLY A 651 34.44 -5.68 -27.13
CA GLY A 651 35.15 -4.95 -28.17
C GLY A 651 35.85 -3.70 -27.67
N ARG A 652 36.41 -2.97 -28.59
CA ARG A 652 37.06 -1.69 -28.33
C ARG A 652 36.33 -0.57 -29.09
N TYR A 653 36.11 0.49 -28.40
CA TYR A 653 35.33 1.61 -28.88
C TYR A 653 36.09 2.92 -28.69
N THR A 654 35.93 3.83 -29.63
CA THR A 654 36.50 5.17 -29.53
C THR A 654 35.46 6.17 -29.98
N ASP A 655 35.18 7.16 -29.13
CA ASP A 655 34.35 8.31 -29.46
C ASP A 655 35.12 9.60 -29.06
N GLY A 656 35.56 10.33 -30.04
CA GLY A 656 36.49 11.46 -29.79
C GLY A 656 37.76 11.03 -29.09
N SER A 657 38.03 11.62 -27.94
CA SER A 657 39.19 11.28 -27.06
C SER A 657 38.92 10.11 -26.11
N MET A 658 37.65 9.69 -25.95
CA MET A 658 37.30 8.61 -25.04
C MET A 658 37.56 7.26 -25.70
N LYS A 659 38.40 6.45 -25.06
CA LYS A 659 38.71 5.08 -25.45
C LYS A 659 38.09 4.13 -24.43
N MET A 660 37.50 3.04 -24.90
CA MET A 660 36.84 2.03 -24.09
C MET A 660 37.23 0.62 -24.53
N GLU A 661 37.31 -0.27 -23.60
CA GLU A 661 37.51 -1.70 -23.85
C GLU A 661 36.59 -2.52 -22.96
N ALA A 662 35.74 -3.37 -23.55
CA ALA A 662 34.84 -4.28 -22.85
C ALA A 662 35.20 -5.72 -23.19
N LYS A 663 35.50 -6.54 -22.20
CA LYS A 663 35.96 -7.94 -22.40
C LYS A 663 35.63 -8.82 -21.20
N THR A 664 35.58 -10.15 -21.42
CA THR A 664 35.40 -11.15 -20.39
C THR A 664 36.70 -11.50 -19.68
N VAL A 665 36.60 -11.85 -18.42
CA VAL A 665 37.67 -12.45 -17.60
C VAL A 665 37.12 -13.75 -17.03
N GLU A 666 37.62 -14.88 -17.53
CA GLU A 666 37.14 -16.18 -17.12
C GLU A 666 37.83 -16.67 -15.86
N GLY A 667 37.14 -17.48 -15.06
CA GLY A 667 37.70 -18.26 -13.96
C GLY A 667 38.35 -17.38 -12.87
N VAL A 668 37.66 -16.31 -12.42
CA VAL A 668 38.09 -15.50 -11.29
C VAL A 668 37.66 -16.14 -9.99
N ASP A 669 38.62 -16.33 -9.07
CA ASP A 669 38.42 -16.88 -7.74
C ASP A 669 38.85 -15.88 -6.64
N GLU A 670 39.16 -16.35 -5.44
CA GLU A 670 39.68 -15.55 -4.35
C GLU A 670 41.15 -15.12 -4.49
N LYS A 671 41.88 -15.69 -5.46
CA LYS A 671 43.26 -15.33 -5.71
C LYS A 671 43.31 -14.15 -6.69
N TRP A 672 44.33 -13.29 -6.51
CA TRP A 672 44.57 -12.25 -7.47
C TRP A 672 44.94 -12.79 -8.85
N LYS A 673 44.17 -12.34 -9.84
CA LYS A 673 44.37 -12.65 -11.26
C LYS A 673 44.72 -11.35 -11.98
N SER A 674 45.84 -11.35 -12.68
CA SER A 674 46.26 -10.24 -13.52
C SER A 674 45.53 -10.25 -14.87
N VAL A 675 45.01 -9.09 -15.28
CA VAL A 675 44.30 -8.88 -16.53
C VAL A 675 44.99 -7.79 -17.32
N ALA A 676 45.41 -8.09 -18.53
CA ALA A 676 46.02 -7.13 -19.44
C ALA A 676 44.98 -6.56 -20.41
N PHE A 677 45.04 -5.27 -20.72
CA PHE A 677 44.26 -4.68 -21.80
C PHE A 677 44.82 -5.11 -23.16
N ASP A 678 43.99 -5.22 -24.15
CA ASP A 678 44.45 -5.60 -25.52
C ASP A 678 45.38 -4.53 -26.12
N THR A 679 45.18 -3.27 -25.72
CA THR A 679 46.06 -2.15 -26.05
C THR A 679 46.13 -1.21 -24.87
N SER A 680 47.35 -0.70 -24.56
CA SER A 680 47.50 0.27 -23.47
C SER A 680 46.71 1.54 -23.68
N PHE A 681 46.19 2.06 -22.60
CA PHE A 681 45.58 3.41 -22.54
C PHE A 681 46.71 4.48 -22.47
N GLU A 682 46.38 5.70 -22.80
CA GLU A 682 47.32 6.83 -22.67
C GLU A 682 47.52 7.15 -21.20
N ASP A 683 46.45 7.21 -20.41
CA ASP A 683 46.40 7.39 -18.99
C ASP A 683 45.81 6.18 -18.30
N ILE A 684 45.73 6.15 -16.98
CA ILE A 684 45.11 5.07 -16.20
C ILE A 684 43.57 5.12 -16.44
N PRO A 685 42.97 4.09 -17.05
CA PRO A 685 41.55 4.09 -17.32
C PRO A 685 40.74 3.76 -16.06
N VAL A 686 39.50 4.20 -15.96
CA VAL A 686 38.53 3.75 -14.99
C VAL A 686 38.05 2.36 -15.37
N VAL A 687 38.06 1.40 -14.40
CA VAL A 687 37.65 0.00 -14.63
C VAL A 687 36.49 -0.33 -13.73
N VAL A 688 35.41 -0.89 -14.32
CA VAL A 688 34.26 -1.46 -13.59
C VAL A 688 34.04 -2.90 -14.04
N LEU A 689 33.61 -3.76 -13.11
CA LEU A 689 33.42 -5.18 -13.38
C LEU A 689 32.07 -5.70 -12.87
N SER A 690 31.54 -6.70 -13.56
CA SER A 690 30.34 -7.43 -13.15
C SER A 690 30.42 -8.92 -13.51
N ALA A 691 29.80 -9.76 -12.68
CA ALA A 691 29.57 -11.16 -13.01
C ALA A 691 28.58 -11.26 -14.18
N GLN A 692 28.81 -12.20 -15.11
CA GLN A 692 27.98 -12.41 -16.30
C GLN A 692 26.99 -13.54 -16.14
N GLU A 693 27.43 -14.64 -15.54
CA GLU A 693 26.63 -15.81 -15.21
C GLU A 693 26.91 -16.13 -13.75
N SER A 694 25.98 -15.83 -12.87
CA SER A 694 26.15 -16.24 -11.48
C SER A 694 25.96 -17.76 -11.36
N SER A 695 27.06 -18.47 -11.31
CA SER A 695 27.10 -19.93 -11.18
C SER A 695 26.73 -20.40 -9.76
N SER A 696 26.83 -19.51 -8.79
CA SER A 696 26.53 -19.78 -7.38
C SER A 696 25.56 -18.75 -6.81
N ASP A 697 24.73 -19.17 -5.86
CA ASP A 697 23.88 -18.27 -5.07
C ASP A 697 24.64 -17.50 -3.97
N THR A 698 25.88 -17.90 -3.68
CA THR A 698 26.69 -17.26 -2.63
C THR A 698 27.00 -15.80 -2.96
N ALA A 699 26.78 -14.90 -2.02
CA ALA A 699 27.11 -13.49 -2.16
C ALA A 699 28.64 -13.29 -2.18
N PHE A 700 29.12 -12.42 -3.08
CA PHE A 700 30.52 -11.98 -3.14
C PHE A 700 30.65 -10.54 -3.60
N ALA A 701 31.79 -9.94 -3.29
CA ALA A 701 32.25 -8.67 -3.84
C ALA A 701 33.41 -8.91 -4.83
N ILE A 702 33.48 -8.08 -5.86
CA ILE A 702 34.60 -8.05 -6.81
C ILE A 702 35.60 -7.02 -6.30
N CYS A 703 36.84 -7.44 -6.06
CA CYS A 703 37.93 -6.57 -5.64
C CYS A 703 38.90 -6.32 -6.80
N VAL A 704 39.28 -5.05 -6.97
CA VAL A 704 40.22 -4.59 -8.00
C VAL A 704 41.35 -3.84 -7.32
N ARG A 705 42.57 -4.00 -7.81
CA ARG A 705 43.72 -3.21 -7.42
C ARG A 705 44.72 -3.07 -8.57
N ASN A 706 45.76 -2.27 -8.34
CA ASN A 706 46.89 -2.13 -9.27
C ASN A 706 46.43 -1.76 -10.70
N VAL A 707 45.42 -0.89 -10.81
CA VAL A 707 44.97 -0.41 -12.12
C VAL A 707 46.09 0.48 -12.69
N THR A 708 46.54 0.13 -13.87
CA THR A 708 47.57 0.82 -14.64
C THR A 708 47.04 1.07 -16.06
N ARG A 709 47.81 1.77 -16.87
CA ARG A 709 47.52 1.92 -18.32
C ARG A 709 47.58 0.62 -19.12
N TYR A 710 48.15 -0.47 -18.53
CA TYR A 710 48.35 -1.77 -19.19
C TYR A 710 47.42 -2.86 -18.74
N GLY A 711 46.75 -2.70 -17.59
CA GLY A 711 45.90 -3.73 -17.00
C GLY A 711 45.62 -3.51 -15.51
N PHE A 712 45.07 -4.49 -14.87
CA PHE A 712 44.67 -4.47 -13.46
C PHE A 712 44.74 -5.87 -12.85
N GLU A 713 44.55 -5.97 -11.53
CA GLU A 713 44.37 -7.25 -10.82
C GLU A 713 42.97 -7.33 -10.25
N VAL A 714 42.37 -8.54 -10.31
CA VAL A 714 40.99 -8.81 -9.85
C VAL A 714 40.92 -10.11 -9.06
N ARG A 715 40.03 -10.15 -8.07
CA ARG A 715 39.65 -11.36 -7.32
C ARG A 715 38.21 -11.25 -6.79
N LEU A 716 37.67 -12.38 -6.31
CA LEU A 716 36.45 -12.43 -5.54
C LEU A 716 36.72 -12.36 -4.03
N ARG A 717 35.72 -11.91 -3.29
CA ARG A 717 35.75 -11.85 -1.84
C ARG A 717 34.41 -12.14 -1.25
N TYR A 718 34.36 -13.01 -0.25
CA TYR A 718 33.14 -13.47 0.43
C TYR A 718 33.03 -12.84 1.81
N GLU A 719 31.91 -13.08 2.50
CA GLU A 719 31.75 -12.65 3.90
C GLU A 719 32.77 -13.35 4.82
N GLY A 720 33.14 -12.65 5.92
CA GLY A 720 34.25 -13.12 6.77
C GLY A 720 33.98 -14.40 7.56
N ARG A 721 32.71 -14.80 7.76
CA ARG A 721 32.32 -16.03 8.46
C ARG A 721 32.09 -17.23 7.55
N LEU A 722 32.01 -17.02 6.26
CA LEU A 722 31.72 -18.09 5.32
C LEU A 722 32.96 -18.97 5.11
N HIS A 723 32.76 -20.30 5.18
CA HIS A 723 33.77 -21.22 4.67
C HIS A 723 33.88 -21.03 3.15
N LYS A 724 35.11 -20.79 2.71
CA LYS A 724 35.43 -20.42 1.34
C LYS A 724 34.80 -21.39 0.34
N PRO A 725 33.87 -21.01 -0.51
CA PRO A 725 33.38 -21.86 -1.56
C PRO A 725 34.49 -22.01 -2.61
N ASN A 726 34.72 -23.21 -3.04
CA ASN A 726 35.66 -23.50 -4.11
C ASN A 726 34.99 -23.35 -5.45
N HIS A 727 34.71 -22.08 -5.85
CA HIS A 727 34.10 -21.79 -7.15
C HIS A 727 34.72 -20.59 -7.84
N THR A 728 34.56 -20.51 -9.14
CA THR A 728 35.05 -19.42 -9.99
C THR A 728 33.88 -18.75 -10.68
N GLU A 729 34.01 -17.46 -10.96
CA GLU A 729 33.03 -16.69 -11.74
C GLU A 729 33.66 -16.16 -13.03
N ASN A 730 32.84 -16.06 -14.07
CA ASN A 730 33.20 -15.33 -15.27
C ASN A 730 32.70 -13.90 -15.13
N LEU A 731 33.64 -12.94 -15.22
CA LEU A 731 33.37 -11.52 -15.12
C LEU A 731 33.48 -10.87 -16.49
N ALA A 732 32.81 -9.73 -16.66
CA ALA A 732 33.16 -8.77 -17.69
C ALA A 732 33.76 -7.52 -17.03
N TYR A 733 34.72 -6.90 -17.70
CA TYR A 733 35.20 -5.55 -17.36
C TYR A 733 34.89 -4.56 -18.46
N LEU A 734 34.68 -3.32 -18.04
CA LEU A 734 34.66 -2.15 -18.88
C LEU A 734 35.75 -1.20 -18.39
N ALA A 735 36.73 -0.92 -19.24
CA ALA A 735 37.76 0.08 -19.03
C ALA A 735 37.45 1.31 -19.89
N VAL A 736 37.48 2.52 -19.30
CA VAL A 736 37.13 3.78 -19.96
C VAL A 736 38.21 4.83 -19.66
N SER A 737 38.71 5.55 -20.67
CA SER A 737 39.61 6.69 -20.47
C SER A 737 38.98 7.69 -19.50
N GLU A 738 39.75 8.27 -18.60
CA GLU A 738 39.28 9.37 -17.74
C GLU A 738 38.91 10.59 -18.59
N GLY A 739 37.79 11.24 -18.25
CA GLY A 739 37.36 12.47 -18.93
C GLY A 739 35.86 12.46 -19.27
N CYS A 740 35.49 13.37 -20.17
CA CYS A 740 34.09 13.55 -20.61
C CYS A 740 34.00 13.28 -22.13
N GLY A 741 32.89 12.66 -22.54
CA GLY A 741 32.63 12.39 -23.95
C GLY A 741 31.18 11.98 -24.19
N SER A 742 30.96 11.30 -25.32
CA SER A 742 29.67 10.69 -25.62
C SER A 742 29.84 9.23 -26.06
N ILE A 743 28.76 8.43 -25.94
CA ILE A 743 28.70 7.08 -26.44
C ILE A 743 27.27 6.80 -26.91
N CYS A 744 27.11 6.47 -28.17
CA CYS A 744 25.80 6.26 -28.79
C CYS A 744 24.82 7.42 -28.50
N GLY A 745 25.26 8.65 -28.59
CA GLY A 745 24.46 9.84 -28.31
C GLY A 745 24.17 10.11 -26.83
N ARG A 746 24.73 9.32 -25.92
CA ARG A 746 24.62 9.54 -24.45
C ARG A 746 25.87 10.21 -23.93
N ARG A 747 25.69 11.20 -23.07
CA ARG A 747 26.82 11.81 -22.36
C ARG A 747 27.45 10.78 -21.41
N ILE A 748 28.78 10.71 -21.40
CA ILE A 748 29.54 9.86 -20.49
C ILE A 748 30.63 10.68 -19.83
N GLU A 749 30.89 10.44 -18.56
CA GLU A 749 32.01 10.97 -17.82
C GLU A 749 32.62 9.89 -16.94
N ALA A 750 33.94 9.74 -16.96
CA ALA A 750 34.68 8.80 -16.15
C ALA A 750 35.76 9.52 -15.34
N GLY A 751 35.94 9.11 -14.09
CA GLY A 751 36.95 9.71 -13.22
C GLY A 751 37.18 8.90 -11.95
N TYR A 752 38.04 9.44 -11.10
CA TYR A 752 38.40 8.84 -9.83
C TYR A 752 38.01 9.76 -8.66
N THR A 753 37.71 9.16 -7.52
CA THR A 753 37.69 9.90 -6.25
C THR A 753 39.15 10.17 -5.80
N ASN A 754 39.32 11.05 -4.83
CA ASN A 754 40.64 11.22 -4.18
C ASN A 754 41.08 9.91 -3.52
N ASP A 755 42.37 9.72 -3.35
CA ASP A 755 42.94 8.55 -2.68
C ASP A 755 42.38 8.44 -1.25
N ALA A 756 41.96 7.21 -0.88
CA ALA A 756 41.44 6.89 0.44
C ALA A 756 40.30 7.84 0.92
N SER A 757 39.36 8.21 0.03
CA SER A 757 38.29 9.17 0.34
C SER A 757 36.92 8.56 0.58
N VAL A 758 36.70 7.28 0.21
CA VAL A 758 35.39 6.63 0.34
C VAL A 758 35.36 5.74 1.59
N GLY A 759 34.80 6.26 2.66
CA GLY A 759 34.64 5.57 3.93
C GLY A 759 33.35 4.70 4.01
N SER A 760 33.13 4.08 5.16
CA SER A 760 32.06 3.08 5.36
C SER A 760 30.90 3.54 6.25
N SER A 761 30.82 4.81 6.59
CA SER A 761 29.71 5.37 7.36
C SER A 761 28.99 6.46 6.57
N LEU A 762 27.75 6.75 6.95
CA LEU A 762 26.99 7.85 6.35
C LEU A 762 27.60 9.22 6.66
N THR A 763 28.51 9.31 7.63
CA THR A 763 29.26 10.53 7.98
C THR A 763 30.55 10.65 7.20
N GLU A 764 31.03 9.58 6.56
CA GLU A 764 32.26 9.48 5.77
C GLU A 764 31.97 9.26 4.28
N MET A 765 30.81 9.70 3.82
CA MET A 765 30.44 9.63 2.41
C MET A 765 31.32 10.57 1.57
N CYS A 766 31.73 10.06 0.41
CA CYS A 766 32.42 10.87 -0.58
C CYS A 766 31.41 11.51 -1.54
N GLN A 767 31.40 12.82 -1.61
CA GLN A 767 30.69 13.55 -2.66
C GLN A 767 31.58 13.69 -3.89
N VAL A 768 31.10 13.14 -5.00
CA VAL A 768 31.73 13.29 -6.32
C VAL A 768 31.00 14.39 -7.07
N VAL A 769 31.75 15.41 -7.49
CA VAL A 769 31.25 16.49 -8.36
C VAL A 769 31.67 16.17 -9.78
N MET A 770 30.73 16.02 -10.68
CA MET A 770 30.96 15.76 -12.10
C MET A 770 31.32 17.06 -12.81
N LYS A 771 32.16 16.99 -13.82
CA LYS A 771 32.52 18.15 -14.69
C LYS A 771 31.34 18.45 -15.62
N SER A 772 30.57 17.42 -15.99
CA SER A 772 29.41 17.54 -16.83
C SER A 772 28.13 17.75 -16.01
N GLU A 773 27.26 18.63 -16.48
CA GLU A 773 25.90 18.74 -15.98
C GLU A 773 24.97 17.93 -16.88
N TYR A 774 24.14 17.06 -16.29
CA TYR A 774 23.18 16.20 -16.97
C TYR A 774 21.76 16.79 -16.87
N ALA A 775 20.93 16.57 -17.87
CA ALA A 775 19.53 17.02 -17.86
C ALA A 775 18.71 16.32 -16.75
N VAL A 776 19.04 15.06 -16.52
CA VAL A 776 18.49 14.23 -15.42
C VAL A 776 19.62 13.47 -14.75
N PRO A 777 19.50 13.03 -13.49
CA PRO A 777 20.56 12.31 -12.80
C PRO A 777 21.08 11.11 -13.62
N PRO A 778 22.38 11.04 -13.94
CA PRO A 778 22.95 9.97 -14.75
C PRO A 778 22.99 8.65 -14.00
N MET A 779 23.10 7.55 -14.74
CA MET A 779 23.36 6.22 -14.20
C MET A 779 24.83 6.12 -13.76
N ILE A 780 25.08 5.61 -12.54
CA ILE A 780 26.41 5.55 -11.96
C ILE A 780 26.88 4.10 -11.87
N PHE A 781 28.07 3.85 -12.48
CA PHE A 781 28.81 2.60 -12.40
C PHE A 781 30.10 2.90 -11.67
N ALA A 782 30.47 2.15 -10.65
CA ALA A 782 31.68 2.42 -9.89
C ALA A 782 32.27 1.16 -9.28
N GLN A 783 33.61 1.20 -9.09
CA GLN A 783 34.40 0.11 -8.56
C GLN A 783 35.46 0.64 -7.59
N MET A 784 35.60 0.02 -6.43
CA MET A 784 36.80 0.24 -5.59
C MET A 784 38.02 -0.27 -6.34
N VAL A 785 39.06 0.56 -6.47
CA VAL A 785 40.30 0.26 -7.20
C VAL A 785 41.51 0.15 -6.30
N THR A 786 41.29 0.18 -5.00
CA THR A 786 42.26 -0.12 -3.94
C THR A 786 41.67 -1.19 -3.03
N GLU A 787 42.53 -1.81 -2.24
CA GLU A 787 42.16 -2.75 -1.19
C GLU A 787 42.94 -2.38 0.08
N ASN A 788 42.57 -1.27 0.66
CA ASN A 788 43.15 -0.75 1.91
C ASN A 788 42.60 -1.46 3.14
N ASP A 789 41.37 -1.99 2.98
CA ASP A 789 40.59 -2.64 4.03
C ASP A 789 40.52 -4.16 3.81
N THR A 790 40.58 -4.90 4.91
CA THR A 790 40.42 -6.35 4.91
C THR A 790 38.95 -6.79 4.99
N ILE A 791 37.99 -5.87 5.08
CA ILE A 791 36.57 -6.18 5.19
C ILE A 791 35.92 -6.21 3.80
N THR A 792 35.14 -7.24 3.55
CA THR A 792 34.37 -7.36 2.31
C THR A 792 33.29 -6.28 2.27
N SER A 793 33.26 -5.53 1.19
CA SER A 793 32.38 -4.36 1.05
C SER A 793 31.91 -4.22 -0.40
N THR A 794 30.78 -3.55 -0.57
CA THR A 794 30.26 -3.07 -1.85
C THR A 794 30.05 -1.56 -1.79
N LEU A 795 29.74 -0.94 -2.90
CA LEU A 795 29.45 0.50 -2.96
C LEU A 795 27.95 0.75 -2.95
N ARG A 796 27.55 1.89 -2.35
CA ARG A 796 26.13 2.33 -2.34
C ARG A 796 26.03 3.82 -2.66
N LEU A 797 24.93 4.20 -3.34
CA LEU A 797 24.60 5.59 -3.65
C LEU A 797 23.60 6.13 -2.63
N GLN A 798 23.96 7.22 -1.92
CA GLN A 798 23.06 7.89 -0.99
C GLN A 798 22.25 9.00 -1.68
N ARG A 799 22.89 9.77 -2.54
CA ARG A 799 22.29 10.87 -3.30
C ARG A 799 22.82 10.86 -4.72
N ARG A 800 21.96 11.25 -5.65
CA ARG A 800 22.33 11.37 -7.06
C ARG A 800 21.60 12.57 -7.65
N GLY A 801 22.34 13.58 -8.05
CA GLY A 801 21.86 14.77 -8.73
C GLY A 801 22.37 14.84 -10.17
N THR A 802 22.09 15.96 -10.85
CA THR A 802 22.49 16.21 -12.24
C THR A 802 23.96 16.57 -12.41
N SER A 803 24.61 17.05 -11.35
CA SER A 803 26.02 17.49 -11.35
C SER A 803 26.87 16.83 -10.27
N SER A 804 26.27 16.03 -9.38
CA SER A 804 27.02 15.36 -8.32
C SER A 804 26.27 14.13 -7.81
N PHE A 805 27.02 13.20 -7.21
CA PHE A 805 26.46 12.09 -6.48
C PHE A 805 27.26 11.82 -5.20
N THR A 806 26.66 11.13 -4.25
CA THR A 806 27.32 10.75 -2.99
C THR A 806 27.40 9.23 -2.91
N ILE A 807 28.61 8.73 -2.65
CA ILE A 807 28.92 7.30 -2.61
C ILE A 807 29.61 6.94 -1.30
N PHE A 808 29.37 5.75 -0.80
CA PHE A 808 30.07 5.22 0.36
C PHE A 808 30.24 3.70 0.25
N LYS A 809 31.12 3.16 1.08
CA LYS A 809 31.41 1.73 1.18
C LYS A 809 30.46 1.08 2.18
N ASP A 810 29.65 0.12 1.72
CA ASP A 810 28.72 -0.66 2.53
C ASP A 810 29.36 -2.02 2.82
N ARG A 811 29.83 -2.20 4.05
CA ARG A 811 30.55 -3.39 4.48
C ARG A 811 29.62 -4.51 4.93
N GLU A 812 30.01 -5.74 4.72
CA GLU A 812 29.39 -6.88 5.37
C GLU A 812 29.60 -6.80 6.90
N LYS A 813 28.72 -7.42 7.68
CA LYS A 813 28.68 -7.28 9.13
C LYS A 813 28.74 -8.64 9.87
N SER A 814 29.16 -9.71 9.19
CA SER A 814 29.24 -11.04 9.80
C SER A 814 30.35 -11.10 10.87
N VAL A 815 31.38 -10.28 10.75
CA VAL A 815 32.52 -10.21 11.66
C VAL A 815 32.63 -8.79 12.26
N ALA A 816 32.90 -8.71 13.57
CA ALA A 816 33.15 -7.42 14.21
C ALA A 816 34.53 -6.89 13.81
N HIS A 817 34.62 -5.61 13.44
CA HIS A 817 35.86 -4.96 13.03
C HIS A 817 35.95 -3.56 13.68
N GLU A 818 37.12 -3.23 14.17
CA GLU A 818 37.37 -2.00 14.93
C GLU A 818 37.78 -0.81 14.04
N LEU A 819 38.46 -1.04 12.93
CA LEU A 819 38.96 -0.01 12.04
C LEU A 819 38.57 -0.26 10.58
N VAL A 820 37.99 0.72 9.94
CA VAL A 820 37.68 0.74 8.53
C VAL A 820 38.56 1.69 7.79
N LYS A 821 39.24 1.21 6.76
CA LYS A 821 40.09 2.08 5.91
C LYS A 821 39.32 2.53 4.68
N PRO A 822 39.36 3.81 4.34
CA PRO A 822 38.70 4.30 3.12
C PRO A 822 39.44 3.83 1.86
N GLU A 823 38.70 3.77 0.77
CA GLU A 823 39.15 3.30 -0.53
C GLU A 823 39.15 4.42 -1.58
N LYS A 824 39.89 4.22 -2.66
CA LYS A 824 39.77 4.97 -3.89
C LYS A 824 38.77 4.29 -4.80
N VAL A 825 37.90 5.07 -5.44
CA VAL A 825 36.84 4.58 -6.33
C VAL A 825 36.98 5.18 -7.71
N GLY A 826 37.00 4.32 -8.72
CA GLY A 826 36.77 4.70 -10.11
C GLY A 826 35.30 4.71 -10.41
N TRP A 827 34.81 5.70 -11.14
CA TRP A 827 33.41 5.86 -11.45
C TRP A 827 33.15 6.26 -12.89
N ILE A 828 32.01 5.84 -13.43
CA ILE A 828 31.52 6.17 -14.76
C ILE A 828 30.08 6.64 -14.61
N ALA A 829 29.77 7.84 -15.09
CA ALA A 829 28.42 8.39 -15.17
C ALA A 829 27.94 8.32 -16.63
N VAL A 830 26.77 7.75 -16.86
CA VAL A 830 26.16 7.56 -18.19
C VAL A 830 24.81 8.26 -18.21
N GLY A 831 24.63 9.21 -19.13
CA GLY A 831 23.37 9.95 -19.31
C GLY A 831 22.24 9.06 -19.80
N LYS A 832 21.01 9.45 -19.48
CA LYS A 832 19.79 8.84 -20.01
C LYS A 832 19.59 9.24 -21.49
N PRO A 833 18.72 8.57 -22.23
CA PRO A 833 18.53 8.82 -23.68
C PRO A 833 18.17 10.27 -24.04
N GLU A 834 17.50 10.99 -23.13
CA GLU A 834 17.14 12.40 -23.33
C GLU A 834 18.33 13.37 -23.14
N ASP A 835 19.44 12.89 -22.63
CA ASP A 835 20.67 13.65 -22.42
C ASP A 835 21.59 13.51 -23.62
N THR A 836 21.27 14.23 -24.69
CA THR A 836 22.00 14.17 -25.97
C THR A 836 23.41 14.77 -25.92
N GLY A 837 23.88 15.26 -24.76
CA GLY A 837 25.19 15.95 -24.64
C GLY A 837 25.25 17.33 -25.30
N VAL A 838 24.24 17.72 -26.05
CA VAL A 838 24.03 19.08 -26.49
C VAL A 838 23.42 19.82 -25.31
N ASN A 839 24.12 20.82 -24.76
CA ASN A 839 23.41 21.75 -23.89
C ASN A 839 22.17 22.18 -24.66
N PRO A 840 20.95 21.92 -24.19
CA PRO A 840 19.81 22.58 -24.78
C PRO A 840 20.16 24.06 -24.62
N ILE A 841 20.34 24.78 -25.72
CA ILE A 841 20.24 26.23 -25.74
C ILE A 841 19.00 26.46 -24.92
N VAL A 842 19.19 27.03 -23.74
CA VAL A 842 18.17 27.12 -22.71
C VAL A 842 16.90 27.69 -23.31
N ALA A 843 16.11 26.87 -23.92
CA ALA A 843 14.68 26.99 -23.80
C ALA A 843 14.47 26.80 -22.29
N SER A 844 14.45 27.92 -21.58
CA SER A 844 14.42 28.04 -20.13
C SER A 844 13.50 26.94 -19.58
N THR A 845 14.08 25.83 -19.17
CA THR A 845 13.38 24.78 -18.44
C THR A 845 12.90 25.42 -17.18
N GLN A 846 11.59 25.55 -17.13
CA GLN A 846 10.88 26.14 -16.03
C GLN A 846 11.06 25.24 -14.81
N GLN A 847 12.13 25.42 -14.08
CA GLN A 847 12.22 24.90 -12.73
C GLN A 847 11.18 25.64 -11.90
N SER A 848 10.14 24.97 -11.54
CA SER A 848 9.19 25.44 -10.56
C SER A 848 9.85 25.32 -9.20
N ALA A 849 10.41 26.42 -8.69
CA ALA A 849 10.82 26.47 -7.30
C ALA A 849 9.60 26.70 -6.43
N CYS A 850 9.37 25.81 -5.49
CA CYS A 850 8.38 26.02 -4.44
C CYS A 850 9.03 26.74 -3.27
N LEU A 851 8.45 27.89 -2.90
CA LEU A 851 8.89 28.65 -1.73
C LEU A 851 7.87 28.47 -0.60
N LEU A 852 8.36 28.17 0.59
CA LEU A 852 7.54 28.31 1.80
C LEU A 852 7.18 29.78 2.01
N LEU A 853 5.99 30.07 2.52
CA LEU A 853 5.58 31.44 2.90
C LEU A 853 6.54 32.12 3.89
N SER A 854 7.43 31.35 4.53
CA SER A 854 8.53 31.83 5.38
C SER A 854 9.77 32.32 4.62
N GLY A 855 9.78 32.27 3.27
CA GLY A 855 10.85 32.76 2.43
C GLY A 855 12.08 31.86 2.30
N LYS A 856 11.99 30.58 2.69
CA LYS A 856 13.08 29.62 2.46
C LYS A 856 12.92 28.90 1.11
N ASN A 857 14.01 28.87 0.35
CA ASN A 857 14.08 28.07 -0.88
C ASN A 857 13.96 26.59 -0.56
N PHE A 858 13.22 25.89 -1.39
CA PHE A 858 12.98 24.46 -1.27
C PHE A 858 13.67 23.74 -2.45
N ASP A 859 14.83 23.17 -2.19
CA ASP A 859 15.52 22.26 -3.10
C ASP A 859 15.37 20.84 -2.57
N GLY A 860 14.47 20.06 -3.20
CA GLY A 860 14.32 18.64 -2.93
C GLY A 860 12.94 18.21 -2.43
N TYR A 861 12.69 16.94 -2.58
CA TYR A 861 11.47 16.27 -2.16
C TYR A 861 11.40 16.22 -0.63
N VAL A 862 10.69 17.16 -0.04
CA VAL A 862 10.12 17.03 1.30
C VAL A 862 8.61 16.96 1.11
N ALA A 863 7.97 15.94 1.66
CA ALA A 863 6.51 15.87 1.64
C ALA A 863 5.96 17.15 2.29
N PRO A 864 5.05 17.86 1.63
CA PRO A 864 4.52 19.10 2.17
C PRO A 864 3.73 18.81 3.44
N GLU A 865 4.00 19.57 4.49
CA GLU A 865 3.21 19.51 5.71
C GLU A 865 1.78 19.96 5.44
N ARG A 866 0.80 19.20 5.87
CA ARG A 866 -0.63 19.55 5.74
C ARG A 866 -0.91 20.88 6.45
N GLY A 867 -1.72 21.73 5.83
CA GLY A 867 -2.12 23.01 6.38
C GLY A 867 -1.16 24.17 6.09
N LYS A 868 -0.01 23.95 5.45
CA LYS A 868 0.85 25.05 5.00
C LYS A 868 0.58 25.41 3.55
N LYS A 869 0.54 26.70 3.26
CA LYS A 869 0.37 27.23 1.90
C LYS A 869 1.73 27.40 1.23
N TYR A 870 1.85 26.93 0.01
CA TYR A 870 3.04 27.07 -0.82
C TYR A 870 2.72 27.94 -2.03
N ILE A 871 3.68 28.79 -2.41
CA ILE A 871 3.58 29.61 -3.60
C ILE A 871 4.56 29.09 -4.63
N GLY A 872 4.04 28.62 -5.76
CA GLY A 872 4.85 28.22 -6.90
C GLY A 872 5.06 29.43 -7.84
N LYS A 873 6.33 29.79 -8.06
CA LYS A 873 6.68 30.85 -9.02
C LYS A 873 7.29 30.24 -10.28
N LYS A 874 6.67 30.50 -11.41
CA LYS A 874 7.18 30.09 -12.72
C LYS A 874 8.19 31.14 -13.20
N LYS A 875 9.46 30.82 -13.33
CA LYS A 875 10.48 31.75 -13.87
C LYS A 875 10.33 31.83 -15.40
N GLY A 876 10.07 33.02 -15.90
CA GLY A 876 10.18 33.30 -17.34
C GLY A 876 8.97 33.89 -18.08
N ILE A 877 7.88 34.28 -17.38
CA ILE A 877 6.75 34.98 -18.04
C ILE A 877 6.59 36.37 -17.43
N LYS A 878 6.50 37.37 -18.30
CA LYS A 878 6.41 38.80 -17.90
C LYS A 878 5.06 39.20 -17.27
N ASN A 879 4.14 38.30 -17.03
CA ASN A 879 2.93 38.55 -16.23
C ASN A 879 2.78 37.42 -15.21
N GLU A 880 2.97 37.78 -13.95
CA GLU A 880 2.97 36.88 -12.82
C GLU A 880 1.57 36.42 -12.48
N SER A 881 1.23 35.16 -12.81
CA SER A 881 0.11 34.46 -12.17
C SER A 881 0.66 33.59 -11.03
N ILE A 882 0.37 34.00 -9.81
CA ILE A 882 0.67 33.21 -8.62
C ILE A 882 -0.41 32.14 -8.51
N LYS A 883 -0.05 30.85 -8.58
CA LYS A 883 -0.96 29.77 -8.23
C LYS A 883 -0.71 29.34 -6.80
N LEU A 884 -1.76 29.37 -6.01
CA LEU A 884 -1.79 28.78 -4.67
C LEU A 884 -2.13 27.29 -4.81
N PHE A 885 -1.30 26.45 -4.26
CA PHE A 885 -1.59 25.02 -4.13
C PHE A 885 -1.93 24.75 -2.66
N ASN A 886 -3.11 24.18 -2.43
CA ASN A 886 -3.46 23.61 -1.13
C ASN A 886 -3.10 22.12 -1.15
N TYR A 887 -2.27 21.70 -0.25
CA TYR A 887 -1.92 20.30 -0.02
C TYR A 887 -2.52 19.80 1.30
#